data_86a8ee86fbcfad40bcf14e72f23879cd
#
_entry.id   86a8ee86fbcfad40bcf14e72f23879cd
#
_cell.length_a   1.000
_cell.length_b   1.000
_cell.length_c   1.000
_cell.angle_alpha   90.00
_cell.angle_beta   90.00
_cell.angle_gamma   90.00
#
_symmetry.space_group_name_H-M   'P 1'
#
loop_
_entity.id
_entity.type
_entity.pdbx_description
1 polymer ?
#
loop_
_entity_poly.entity_id
_entity_poly.type
_entity_poly.pdbx_seq_one_letter_code
_entity_poly.pdbx_strand_id
1 'polypeptide(L)'
;MCDATEAPRCFPARTKIFFKTLLTQTIVQMKIAEIKIMRGPNYWSVRRPKLIQMKLDLEDMEQRPTNVITGFKERLQAMFPDMYQHRCSVGKPGGFFERVEEGTWMGHVIEHVALELQTLAGMDTGFGRTRGTGKEGEYYVVFSYMEEDAGVFAAKAAVKITQALADDLAYDIENDIMQLREIREETRLGPSTGCIVDEAAKRNIPFIRLNKYSLVQLGYGIHQKRIRATIASTTSNIAVDIACDKEETKNLLGAAEIPVPKGVIVRTEEGLKEAVESLGYPLVLKPIDGNHGKGATTNIIDWNMAVKALAAAQVYGRNIICERFITGFDFRVLVINNKFICAALRTPAAITGDGEHSIQWLVDETNKDPRRGYGHEKVLTSIKLDSFSQQMLDAKGYTLDTIAPKGELVLLKPTANLSTGGTSEDVTDEVHPANIFMCERISKIIGLDICGIDIMAPDLRLPISENGGAVLEVNAAPGFRMHIDPAVGIGRNVAEPVIDMLFPKGSAGRIPIIAITGTNGKTTTARLTAHIAKSAGYKVGYTTSDGVYIQNQMMMKGDCTGPVSSTFVLRDPTVDFAVLECARGGILKNGLAFQNCDIAIITNVSTDHIGLGGIDSLEQMAKVKAVVAETVFKHGYAILNADDDLVYDIRKGLDCNIGLFSMDENNPRIKKHCNDGGLATVFENGYISIMKGNWKIRVIKVTDVPITYGGKAVHNIMNTLPAVLATYLYREIKVDDIKEALETFVPSPTQTPGRLNFFKFKHFEMLVDFAHNQAGMQLLSDFLGKMDGSPKVGIIGGTGDRRDEDIKDLGSIAAGCFDEIIIRQDKSLRGRTAEEIVQLLVQGIDKAKTKNIPVTIINIETEAILHAYNTAKPGSLITVMCDDVLASLEFIKGLKEAEDKL
;
A
#
# COMPACT_ATOMS: atom_id res chain seq x y z
N MET A 1 -51.34 -24.40 -14.37
CA MET A 1 -52.28 -24.68 -15.45
C MET A 1 -51.45 -24.91 -16.68
N CYS A 2 -51.27 -26.14 -16.98
CA CYS A 2 -51.76 -26.95 -18.06
C CYS A 2 -51.03 -26.64 -19.35
N ASP A 3 -50.54 -27.50 -20.13
CA ASP A 3 -50.41 -28.95 -20.32
C ASP A 3 -49.63 -29.08 -21.62
N ALA A 4 -48.66 -29.88 -21.71
CA ALA A 4 -48.58 -31.29 -22.15
C ALA A 4 -48.95 -31.56 -23.62
N THR A 5 -48.11 -32.44 -24.19
CA THR A 5 -48.32 -33.46 -25.27
C THR A 5 -47.80 -33.02 -26.65
N GLU A 6 -47.14 -33.80 -27.50
CA GLU A 6 -46.88 -35.25 -27.61
C GLU A 6 -45.78 -35.47 -28.67
N ALA A 7 -45.05 -36.60 -28.60
CA ALA A 7 -44.27 -37.18 -29.72
C ALA A 7 -45.12 -38.01 -30.65
N PRO A 8 -44.69 -38.39 -31.86
CA PRO A 8 -44.19 -39.75 -31.97
C PRO A 8 -43.08 -40.06 -33.05
N ARG A 9 -42.29 -41.05 -32.71
CA ARG A 9 -41.70 -42.23 -33.41
C ARG A 9 -41.48 -42.23 -34.94
N CYS A 10 -40.29 -42.65 -35.41
CA CYS A 10 -40.02 -43.97 -36.03
C CYS A 10 -38.52 -44.13 -36.40
N PHE A 11 -37.93 -45.27 -36.04
CA PHE A 11 -36.73 -45.92 -36.57
C PHE A 11 -37.04 -46.64 -37.88
N PRO A 12 -36.09 -47.21 -38.71
CA PRO A 12 -34.74 -47.71 -38.41
C PRO A 12 -33.68 -47.54 -39.53
N ALA A 13 -32.39 -47.74 -39.27
CA ALA A 13 -31.55 -48.71 -39.97
C ALA A 13 -30.10 -48.69 -39.46
N ARG A 14 -29.58 -49.87 -39.21
CA ARG A 14 -28.24 -50.20 -38.75
C ARG A 14 -27.15 -49.83 -39.77
N THR A 15 -26.14 -49.14 -39.33
CA THR A 15 -24.79 -49.26 -39.95
C THR A 15 -23.75 -49.35 -38.84
N LYS A 16 -23.02 -50.43 -38.81
CA LYS A 16 -21.90 -50.70 -37.94
C LYS A 16 -20.76 -49.70 -38.24
N ILE A 17 -20.47 -48.76 -37.35
CA ILE A 17 -19.25 -47.98 -37.38
C ILE A 17 -18.42 -48.42 -36.20
N PHE A 18 -17.21 -48.87 -36.50
CA PHE A 18 -16.12 -49.20 -35.59
C PHE A 18 -15.90 -48.02 -34.62
N PHE A 19 -16.19 -48.19 -33.33
CA PHE A 19 -15.70 -47.32 -32.27
C PHE A 19 -14.21 -47.57 -32.13
N LYS A 20 -13.40 -46.70 -32.73
CA LYS A 20 -12.06 -46.44 -32.27
C LYS A 20 -12.21 -45.73 -30.90
N THR A 21 -11.82 -46.44 -29.85
CA THR A 21 -11.69 -45.88 -28.49
C THR A 21 -10.66 -44.75 -28.53
N LEU A 22 -11.13 -43.54 -28.72
CA LEU A 22 -10.31 -42.35 -28.34
C LEU A 22 -10.26 -42.38 -26.82
N LEU A 23 -9.12 -42.77 -26.28
CA LEU A 23 -8.71 -42.42 -24.95
C LEU A 23 -8.71 -40.86 -24.90
N THR A 24 -9.74 -40.27 -24.36
CA THR A 24 -9.71 -38.91 -23.89
C THR A 24 -8.71 -38.90 -22.74
N GLN A 25 -7.43 -38.65 -23.06
CA GLN A 25 -6.49 -38.18 -22.03
C GLN A 25 -7.10 -36.91 -21.46
N THR A 26 -7.49 -36.99 -20.21
CA THR A 26 -7.85 -35.81 -19.43
C THR A 26 -6.59 -34.96 -19.41
N ILE A 27 -6.58 -33.87 -20.18
CA ILE A 27 -5.45 -32.91 -20.13
C ILE A 27 -5.46 -32.33 -18.72
N VAL A 28 -4.47 -32.72 -17.92
CA VAL A 28 -4.27 -32.17 -16.58
C VAL A 28 -3.65 -30.79 -16.76
N GLN A 29 -4.35 -29.77 -16.31
CA GLN A 29 -3.92 -28.38 -16.44
C GLN A 29 -3.12 -27.93 -15.23
N MET A 30 -2.12 -27.09 -15.44
CA MET A 30 -1.40 -26.41 -14.36
C MET A 30 -2.39 -25.69 -13.43
N LYS A 31 -2.18 -25.79 -12.11
CA LYS A 31 -3.11 -25.33 -11.10
C LYS A 31 -2.52 -24.23 -10.22
N ILE A 32 -3.21 -23.10 -10.17
CA ILE A 32 -2.89 -22.04 -9.22
C ILE A 32 -3.45 -22.43 -7.85
N ALA A 33 -2.57 -22.73 -6.89
CA ALA A 33 -2.96 -23.09 -5.54
C ALA A 33 -3.24 -21.84 -4.67
N GLU A 34 -2.45 -20.75 -4.83
CA GLU A 34 -2.60 -19.53 -4.05
C GLU A 34 -1.99 -18.33 -4.80
N ILE A 35 -2.57 -17.16 -4.64
CA ILE A 35 -1.97 -15.88 -5.06
C ILE A 35 -1.90 -14.98 -3.84
N LYS A 36 -0.69 -14.48 -3.52
CA LYS A 36 -0.43 -13.48 -2.49
C LYS A 36 0.02 -12.17 -3.14
N ILE A 37 -0.40 -11.07 -2.55
CA ILE A 37 -0.09 -9.73 -3.03
C ILE A 37 0.78 -9.03 -1.99
N MET A 38 2.05 -8.80 -2.34
CA MET A 38 3.01 -8.07 -1.52
C MET A 38 2.89 -6.58 -1.85
N ARG A 39 2.65 -5.75 -0.84
CA ARG A 39 2.45 -4.29 -1.01
C ARG A 39 3.58 -3.46 -0.42
N GLY A 40 4.45 -4.06 0.36
CA GLY A 40 5.58 -3.43 1.03
C GLY A 40 6.85 -4.29 0.99
N PRO A 41 7.95 -3.83 1.59
CA PRO A 41 9.18 -4.59 1.74
C PRO A 41 8.90 -5.99 2.27
N ASN A 42 9.45 -7.01 1.62
CA ASN A 42 9.10 -8.40 1.86
C ASN A 42 10.30 -9.33 1.64
N TYR A 43 10.12 -10.62 1.93
CA TYR A 43 11.14 -11.66 1.84
C TYR A 43 11.79 -11.82 0.45
N TRP A 44 11.04 -11.50 -0.62
CA TRP A 44 11.54 -11.62 -1.99
C TRP A 44 12.38 -10.43 -2.42
N SER A 45 11.97 -9.22 -1.98
CA SER A 45 12.69 -7.98 -2.28
C SER A 45 12.27 -6.86 -1.33
N VAL A 46 13.24 -6.20 -0.72
CA VAL A 46 13.01 -4.97 0.05
C VAL A 46 12.90 -3.77 -0.89
N ARG A 47 13.70 -3.75 -1.96
CA ARG A 47 13.77 -2.62 -2.91
C ARG A 47 12.64 -2.58 -3.92
N ARG A 48 11.99 -3.72 -4.20
CA ARG A 48 10.85 -3.85 -5.12
C ARG A 48 9.66 -4.42 -4.36
N PRO A 49 8.92 -3.58 -3.63
CA PRO A 49 7.94 -4.04 -2.64
C PRO A 49 6.65 -4.58 -3.25
N LYS A 50 6.28 -4.14 -4.46
CA LYS A 50 5.03 -4.54 -5.13
C LYS A 50 5.25 -5.82 -5.93
N LEU A 51 4.88 -6.97 -5.37
CA LEU A 51 5.06 -8.28 -6.01
C LEU A 51 3.79 -9.14 -5.91
N ILE A 52 3.49 -9.83 -7.00
CA ILE A 52 2.59 -11.00 -6.98
C ILE A 52 3.44 -12.22 -6.66
N GLN A 53 3.02 -13.01 -5.68
CA GLN A 53 3.55 -14.35 -5.41
C GLN A 53 2.45 -15.36 -5.70
N MET A 54 2.61 -16.14 -6.73
CA MET A 54 1.71 -17.23 -7.10
C MET A 54 2.33 -18.55 -6.69
N LYS A 55 1.58 -19.40 -6.00
CA LYS A 55 1.93 -20.79 -5.75
C LYS A 55 1.28 -21.62 -6.85
N LEU A 56 2.09 -22.26 -7.67
CA LEU A 56 1.71 -22.96 -8.87
C LEU A 56 2.07 -24.44 -8.71
N ASP A 57 1.13 -25.32 -9.01
CA ASP A 57 1.34 -26.74 -9.22
C ASP A 57 1.40 -27.03 -10.72
N LEU A 58 2.52 -27.56 -11.19
CA LEU A 58 2.73 -27.87 -12.61
C LEU A 58 2.02 -29.13 -13.05
N GLU A 59 1.59 -29.97 -12.10
CA GLU A 59 0.96 -31.26 -12.41
C GLU A 59 1.83 -32.06 -13.42
N ASP A 60 1.25 -32.55 -14.52
CA ASP A 60 1.99 -33.32 -15.56
C ASP A 60 3.09 -32.50 -16.27
N MET A 61 3.03 -31.16 -16.20
CA MET A 61 4.03 -30.28 -16.81
C MET A 61 5.37 -30.29 -16.08
N GLU A 62 5.44 -30.82 -14.87
CA GLU A 62 6.73 -31.04 -14.17
C GLU A 62 7.65 -31.97 -14.96
N GLN A 63 7.09 -32.96 -15.67
CA GLN A 63 7.84 -33.90 -16.50
C GLN A 63 8.06 -33.42 -17.94
N ARG A 64 7.59 -32.18 -18.26
CA ARG A 64 7.63 -31.61 -19.61
C ARG A 64 8.29 -30.23 -19.61
N PRO A 65 9.62 -30.14 -19.38
CA PRO A 65 10.37 -28.87 -19.54
C PRO A 65 10.28 -28.38 -20.99
N THR A 66 10.56 -27.11 -21.21
CA THR A 66 10.34 -26.44 -22.52
C THR A 66 11.04 -27.07 -23.70
N ASN A 67 12.22 -27.66 -23.50
CA ASN A 67 13.02 -28.31 -24.56
C ASN A 67 12.47 -29.65 -25.05
N VAL A 68 11.57 -30.29 -24.31
CA VAL A 68 10.91 -31.55 -24.77
C VAL A 68 9.56 -31.30 -25.45
N ILE A 69 9.07 -30.08 -25.47
CA ILE A 69 7.83 -29.70 -26.14
C ILE A 69 8.15 -29.16 -27.52
N THR A 70 7.84 -29.97 -28.55
CA THR A 70 8.14 -29.61 -29.93
C THR A 70 7.50 -28.28 -30.34
N GLY A 71 8.29 -27.35 -30.92
CA GLY A 71 7.82 -26.05 -31.41
C GLY A 71 7.42 -25.03 -30.33
N PHE A 72 7.64 -25.30 -29.03
CA PHE A 72 7.26 -24.41 -27.95
C PHE A 72 7.96 -23.04 -28.02
N LYS A 73 9.27 -23.05 -28.22
CA LYS A 73 10.09 -21.83 -28.35
C LYS A 73 9.60 -20.95 -29.51
N GLU A 74 9.39 -21.56 -30.67
CA GLU A 74 8.96 -20.86 -31.89
C GLU A 74 7.57 -20.23 -31.70
N ARG A 75 6.63 -20.94 -31.09
CA ARG A 75 5.29 -20.43 -30.77
C ARG A 75 5.35 -19.28 -29.77
N LEU A 76 6.15 -19.43 -28.70
CA LEU A 76 6.33 -18.41 -27.69
C LEU A 76 6.97 -17.13 -28.29
N GLN A 77 7.99 -17.30 -29.14
CA GLN A 77 8.66 -16.18 -29.80
C GLN A 77 7.74 -15.49 -30.83
N ALA A 78 6.91 -16.22 -31.54
CA ALA A 78 5.94 -15.66 -32.48
C ALA A 78 4.84 -14.86 -31.74
N MET A 79 4.40 -15.33 -30.56
CA MET A 79 3.39 -14.66 -29.76
C MET A 79 3.93 -13.44 -29.01
N PHE A 80 5.18 -13.49 -28.56
CA PHE A 80 5.83 -12.44 -27.77
C PHE A 80 7.23 -12.08 -28.32
N PRO A 81 7.32 -11.42 -29.46
CA PRO A 81 8.61 -11.10 -30.09
C PRO A 81 9.48 -10.17 -29.21
N ASP A 82 8.86 -9.25 -28.47
CA ASP A 82 9.55 -8.28 -27.62
C ASP A 82 10.19 -8.91 -26.37
N MET A 83 9.81 -10.13 -25.99
CA MET A 83 10.51 -10.90 -24.95
C MET A 83 11.97 -11.23 -25.31
N TYR A 84 12.40 -10.97 -26.52
CA TYR A 84 13.82 -10.99 -26.88
C TYR A 84 14.65 -10.02 -26.04
N GLN A 85 14.05 -8.91 -25.56
CA GLN A 85 14.71 -7.97 -24.67
C GLN A 85 14.90 -8.51 -23.24
N HIS A 86 14.22 -9.59 -22.89
CA HIS A 86 14.33 -10.21 -21.57
C HIS A 86 15.69 -10.88 -21.39
N ARG A 87 16.47 -10.37 -20.47
CA ARG A 87 17.85 -10.82 -20.23
C ARG A 87 17.95 -12.09 -19.39
N CYS A 88 16.95 -12.35 -18.55
CA CYS A 88 16.92 -13.47 -17.60
C CYS A 88 18.20 -13.54 -16.75
N SER A 89 18.50 -14.70 -16.18
CA SER A 89 19.76 -14.97 -15.46
C SER A 89 21.01 -14.97 -16.36
N VAL A 90 20.83 -15.06 -17.68
CA VAL A 90 21.93 -15.02 -18.67
C VAL A 90 22.52 -13.61 -18.81
N GLY A 91 21.74 -12.56 -18.50
CA GLY A 91 22.23 -11.17 -18.45
C GLY A 91 22.35 -10.44 -19.79
N LYS A 92 21.97 -11.05 -20.93
CA LYS A 92 21.99 -10.44 -22.28
C LYS A 92 20.63 -10.53 -22.96
N PRO A 93 20.33 -9.67 -23.97
CA PRO A 93 19.14 -9.81 -24.80
C PRO A 93 19.05 -11.20 -25.43
N GLY A 94 17.86 -11.79 -25.49
CA GLY A 94 17.66 -13.16 -25.96
C GLY A 94 17.95 -14.25 -24.91
N GLY A 95 18.54 -13.91 -23.76
CA GLY A 95 18.92 -14.87 -22.73
C GLY A 95 17.76 -15.68 -22.16
N PHE A 96 16.54 -15.13 -22.20
CA PHE A 96 15.35 -15.89 -21.85
C PHE A 96 15.06 -17.01 -22.86
N PHE A 97 15.14 -16.74 -24.16
CA PHE A 97 14.90 -17.77 -25.19
C PHE A 97 16.03 -18.82 -25.23
N GLU A 98 17.27 -18.46 -24.89
CA GLU A 98 18.35 -19.43 -24.67
C GLU A 98 17.97 -20.42 -23.55
N ARG A 99 17.46 -19.92 -22.42
CA ARG A 99 16.98 -20.76 -21.31
C ARG A 99 15.79 -21.64 -21.70
N VAL A 100 14.86 -21.14 -22.53
CA VAL A 100 13.74 -21.92 -23.05
C VAL A 100 14.22 -23.05 -23.95
N GLU A 101 15.25 -22.82 -24.76
CA GLU A 101 15.85 -23.83 -25.65
C GLU A 101 16.67 -24.88 -24.88
N GLU A 102 17.46 -24.47 -23.89
CA GLU A 102 18.19 -25.38 -23.01
C GLU A 102 17.27 -26.27 -22.17
N GLY A 103 16.08 -25.82 -21.89
CA GLY A 103 15.09 -26.47 -21.04
C GLY A 103 14.89 -25.77 -19.70
N THR A 104 13.67 -25.33 -19.48
CA THR A 104 13.24 -24.74 -18.20
C THR A 104 11.80 -25.16 -17.87
N TRP A 105 11.41 -25.03 -16.61
CA TRP A 105 10.06 -25.34 -16.18
C TRP A 105 9.07 -24.22 -16.49
N MET A 106 7.79 -24.57 -16.63
CA MET A 106 6.71 -23.64 -17.02
C MET A 106 6.55 -22.48 -16.02
N GLY A 107 6.84 -22.68 -14.75
CA GLY A 107 6.82 -21.60 -13.77
C GLY A 107 7.72 -20.43 -14.13
N HIS A 108 8.90 -20.67 -14.68
CA HIS A 108 9.82 -19.63 -15.17
C HIS A 108 9.29 -18.93 -16.44
N VAL A 109 8.66 -19.68 -17.34
CA VAL A 109 8.01 -19.10 -18.54
C VAL A 109 6.84 -18.20 -18.12
N ILE A 110 5.99 -18.68 -17.24
CA ILE A 110 4.83 -17.92 -16.69
C ILE A 110 5.26 -16.61 -16.06
N GLU A 111 6.37 -16.61 -15.32
CA GLU A 111 6.98 -15.39 -14.75
C GLU A 111 7.23 -14.33 -15.82
N HIS A 112 7.93 -14.72 -16.90
CA HIS A 112 8.27 -13.83 -18.00
C HIS A 112 7.04 -13.40 -18.81
N VAL A 113 6.08 -14.30 -19.07
CA VAL A 113 4.84 -13.98 -19.76
C VAL A 113 4.00 -12.99 -18.95
N ALA A 114 3.92 -13.16 -17.62
CA ALA A 114 3.18 -12.23 -16.75
C ALA A 114 3.79 -10.81 -16.70
N LEU A 115 5.11 -10.70 -16.82
CA LEU A 115 5.80 -9.42 -16.96
C LEU A 115 5.52 -8.78 -18.30
N GLU A 116 5.66 -9.56 -19.40
CA GLU A 116 5.46 -9.08 -20.75
C GLU A 116 4.04 -8.59 -21.02
N LEU A 117 3.01 -9.32 -20.55
CA LEU A 117 1.62 -8.90 -20.68
C LEU A 117 1.38 -7.52 -20.04
N GLN A 118 1.97 -7.27 -18.87
CA GLN A 118 1.87 -5.97 -18.23
C GLN A 118 2.61 -4.89 -19.05
N THR A 119 3.79 -5.21 -19.59
CA THR A 119 4.57 -4.29 -20.45
C THR A 119 3.82 -3.92 -21.72
N LEU A 120 3.22 -4.89 -22.42
CA LEU A 120 2.39 -4.68 -23.61
C LEU A 120 1.11 -3.87 -23.30
N ALA A 121 0.63 -3.94 -22.06
CA ALA A 121 -0.46 -3.08 -21.59
C ALA A 121 0.02 -1.69 -21.10
N GLY A 122 1.31 -1.35 -21.28
CA GLY A 122 1.89 -0.05 -20.91
C GLY A 122 2.22 0.10 -19.41
N MET A 123 2.50 -1.01 -18.72
CA MET A 123 2.95 -1.03 -17.34
C MET A 123 4.40 -1.53 -17.26
N ASP A 124 5.34 -0.66 -16.91
CA ASP A 124 6.76 -0.99 -16.81
C ASP A 124 7.03 -1.88 -15.59
N THR A 125 7.27 -3.16 -15.84
CA THR A 125 7.59 -4.17 -14.83
C THR A 125 8.83 -4.95 -15.25
N GLY A 126 9.68 -5.35 -14.32
CA GLY A 126 10.96 -5.97 -14.73
C GLY A 126 11.62 -6.84 -13.67
N PHE A 127 10.92 -7.20 -12.60
CA PHE A 127 11.46 -8.13 -11.61
C PHE A 127 10.64 -9.40 -11.58
N GLY A 128 11.32 -10.53 -11.74
CA GLY A 128 10.74 -11.85 -11.60
C GLY A 128 11.69 -12.82 -10.89
N ARG A 129 11.13 -13.84 -10.28
CA ARG A 129 11.86 -14.94 -9.64
C ARG A 129 10.97 -16.16 -9.47
N THR A 130 11.41 -17.31 -9.97
CA THR A 130 10.76 -18.59 -9.77
C THR A 130 11.62 -19.50 -8.89
N ARG A 131 11.00 -20.16 -7.90
CA ARG A 131 11.68 -21.08 -6.97
C ARG A 131 10.75 -22.25 -6.60
N GLY A 132 11.29 -23.47 -6.55
CA GLY A 132 10.58 -24.62 -5.99
C GLY A 132 10.20 -24.42 -4.53
N THR A 133 9.08 -25.02 -4.11
CA THR A 133 8.60 -24.96 -2.72
C THR A 133 9.26 -26.03 -1.82
N GLY A 134 10.01 -26.96 -2.40
CA GLY A 134 10.54 -28.17 -1.75
C GLY A 134 9.66 -29.39 -1.97
N LYS A 135 8.45 -29.23 -2.52
CA LYS A 135 7.59 -30.32 -3.00
C LYS A 135 7.71 -30.38 -4.52
N GLU A 136 7.88 -31.57 -5.05
CA GLU A 136 7.97 -31.82 -6.49
C GLU A 136 6.70 -31.30 -7.19
N GLY A 137 6.86 -30.62 -8.34
CA GLY A 137 5.80 -30.01 -9.12
C GLY A 137 5.28 -28.66 -8.59
N GLU A 138 5.63 -28.25 -7.37
CA GLU A 138 5.17 -27.00 -6.79
C GLU A 138 6.20 -25.89 -6.84
N TYR A 139 5.81 -24.71 -7.34
CA TYR A 139 6.69 -23.54 -7.49
C TYR A 139 6.07 -22.27 -6.94
N TYR A 140 6.90 -21.39 -6.38
CA TYR A 140 6.58 -19.99 -6.19
C TYR A 140 7.02 -19.22 -7.43
N VAL A 141 6.07 -18.64 -8.14
CA VAL A 141 6.28 -17.71 -9.26
C VAL A 141 6.04 -16.31 -8.72
N VAL A 142 7.07 -15.47 -8.73
CA VAL A 142 7.04 -14.12 -8.16
C VAL A 142 7.42 -13.12 -9.23
N PHE A 143 6.62 -12.06 -9.40
CA PHE A 143 6.90 -10.99 -10.34
C PHE A 143 6.33 -9.65 -9.89
N SER A 144 6.92 -8.56 -10.38
CA SER A 144 6.51 -7.20 -10.02
C SER A 144 5.21 -6.79 -10.74
N TYR A 145 4.47 -5.88 -10.12
CA TYR A 145 3.29 -5.26 -10.70
C TYR A 145 3.30 -3.73 -10.49
N MET A 146 2.65 -3.00 -11.41
CA MET A 146 2.36 -1.57 -11.19
C MET A 146 1.00 -1.39 -10.53
N GLU A 147 -0.05 -1.98 -11.11
CA GLU A 147 -1.41 -2.00 -10.57
C GLU A 147 -1.76 -3.40 -10.09
N GLU A 148 -2.33 -3.50 -8.90
CA GLU A 148 -2.55 -4.77 -8.19
C GLU A 148 -3.46 -5.72 -8.97
N ASP A 149 -4.62 -5.22 -9.40
CA ASP A 149 -5.60 -6.03 -10.12
C ASP A 149 -5.07 -6.50 -11.48
N ALA A 150 -4.28 -5.65 -12.15
CA ALA A 150 -3.60 -6.02 -13.39
C ALA A 150 -2.55 -7.11 -13.16
N GLY A 151 -1.77 -7.05 -12.08
CA GLY A 151 -0.82 -8.09 -11.71
C GLY A 151 -1.49 -9.44 -11.43
N VAL A 152 -2.63 -9.43 -10.74
CA VAL A 152 -3.42 -10.65 -10.49
C VAL A 152 -4.03 -11.20 -11.78
N PHE A 153 -4.52 -10.33 -12.66
CA PHE A 153 -5.01 -10.75 -13.99
C PHE A 153 -3.88 -11.37 -14.81
N ALA A 154 -2.72 -10.68 -14.90
CA ALA A 154 -1.55 -11.17 -15.64
C ALA A 154 -1.06 -12.53 -15.14
N ALA A 155 -1.08 -12.79 -13.80
CA ALA A 155 -0.76 -14.08 -13.22
C ALA A 155 -1.63 -15.20 -13.81
N LYS A 156 -2.94 -14.99 -13.83
CA LYS A 156 -3.93 -15.97 -14.32
C LYS A 156 -3.86 -16.16 -15.83
N ALA A 157 -3.70 -15.08 -16.59
CA ALA A 157 -3.58 -15.09 -18.05
C ALA A 157 -2.29 -15.82 -18.47
N ALA A 158 -1.16 -15.54 -17.80
CA ALA A 158 0.12 -16.17 -18.12
C ALA A 158 0.09 -17.71 -17.98
N VAL A 159 -0.61 -18.24 -16.96
CA VAL A 159 -0.79 -19.69 -16.81
C VAL A 159 -1.58 -20.27 -18.00
N LYS A 160 -2.70 -19.63 -18.38
CA LYS A 160 -3.54 -20.07 -19.51
C LYS A 160 -2.77 -20.02 -20.83
N ILE A 161 -2.06 -18.94 -21.09
CA ILE A 161 -1.26 -18.74 -22.30
C ILE A 161 -0.15 -19.80 -22.39
N THR A 162 0.59 -19.99 -21.32
CA THR A 162 1.69 -20.97 -21.29
C THR A 162 1.16 -22.40 -21.47
N GLN A 163 0.01 -22.73 -20.88
CA GLN A 163 -0.65 -24.02 -21.11
C GLN A 163 -1.05 -24.16 -22.58
N ALA A 164 -1.70 -23.17 -23.19
CA ALA A 164 -2.11 -23.19 -24.59
C ALA A 164 -0.90 -23.36 -25.54
N LEU A 165 0.19 -22.64 -25.27
CA LEU A 165 1.45 -22.78 -26.02
C LEU A 165 2.06 -24.18 -25.90
N ALA A 166 1.97 -24.81 -24.72
CA ALA A 166 2.47 -26.17 -24.50
C ALA A 166 1.63 -27.21 -25.21
N ASP A 167 0.33 -27.00 -25.32
CA ASP A 167 -0.63 -27.91 -25.92
C ASP A 167 -0.87 -27.62 -27.43
N ASP A 168 -0.12 -26.63 -28.00
CA ASP A 168 -0.25 -26.20 -29.41
C ASP A 168 -1.66 -25.70 -29.76
N LEU A 169 -2.28 -24.94 -28.87
CA LEU A 169 -3.62 -24.38 -29.03
C LEU A 169 -3.53 -22.89 -29.36
N ALA A 170 -4.44 -22.40 -30.20
CA ALA A 170 -4.56 -20.96 -30.46
C ALA A 170 -5.02 -20.21 -29.23
N TYR A 171 -4.48 -19.02 -29.00
CA TYR A 171 -4.85 -18.14 -27.89
C TYR A 171 -4.91 -16.68 -28.34
N ASP A 172 -5.95 -15.97 -27.93
CA ASP A 172 -6.14 -14.54 -28.23
C ASP A 172 -5.53 -13.67 -27.11
N ILE A 173 -4.27 -13.26 -27.32
CA ILE A 173 -3.55 -12.40 -26.38
C ILE A 173 -4.01 -10.94 -26.45
N GLU A 174 -4.53 -10.48 -27.60
CA GLU A 174 -4.95 -9.09 -27.76
C GLU A 174 -6.11 -8.74 -26.85
N ASN A 175 -7.03 -9.68 -26.67
CA ASN A 175 -8.13 -9.52 -25.72
C ASN A 175 -7.60 -9.37 -24.26
N ASP A 176 -6.61 -10.15 -23.86
CA ASP A 176 -6.03 -10.04 -22.51
C ASP A 176 -5.27 -8.72 -22.33
N ILE A 177 -4.53 -8.28 -23.35
CA ILE A 177 -3.83 -6.98 -23.34
C ILE A 177 -4.87 -5.84 -23.25
N MET A 178 -5.97 -5.91 -23.98
CA MET A 178 -7.04 -4.92 -23.90
C MET A 178 -7.66 -4.86 -22.49
N GLN A 179 -7.98 -6.00 -21.90
CA GLN A 179 -8.51 -6.07 -20.53
C GLN A 179 -7.48 -5.52 -19.51
N LEU A 180 -6.20 -5.82 -19.66
CA LEU A 180 -5.15 -5.26 -18.80
C LEU A 180 -5.06 -3.73 -18.92
N ARG A 181 -5.23 -3.18 -20.13
CA ARG A 181 -5.30 -1.72 -20.33
C ARG A 181 -6.51 -1.11 -19.64
N GLU A 182 -7.67 -1.74 -19.75
CA GLU A 182 -8.89 -1.29 -19.04
C GLU A 182 -8.70 -1.31 -17.52
N ILE A 183 -8.21 -2.41 -16.95
CA ILE A 183 -7.91 -2.53 -15.52
C ILE A 183 -6.92 -1.44 -15.09
N ARG A 184 -5.87 -1.20 -15.86
CA ARG A 184 -4.89 -0.15 -15.58
C ARG A 184 -5.55 1.23 -15.54
N GLU A 185 -6.38 1.57 -16.55
CA GLU A 185 -7.06 2.87 -16.60
C GLU A 185 -8.04 3.08 -15.43
N GLU A 186 -8.70 2.02 -14.98
CA GLU A 186 -9.61 2.07 -13.84
C GLU A 186 -8.90 2.19 -12.49
N THR A 187 -7.71 1.59 -12.36
CA THR A 187 -7.04 1.45 -11.06
C THR A 187 -5.93 2.46 -10.84
N ARG A 188 -5.25 2.94 -11.89
CA ARG A 188 -4.15 3.88 -11.73
C ARG A 188 -4.58 5.25 -11.20
N LEU A 189 -3.65 5.96 -10.61
CA LEU A 189 -3.84 7.38 -10.33
C LEU A 189 -3.85 8.16 -11.64
N GLY A 190 -4.80 9.09 -11.78
CA GLY A 190 -4.80 10.00 -12.91
C GLY A 190 -3.51 10.84 -13.00
N PRO A 191 -3.13 11.36 -14.18
CA PRO A 191 -1.83 12.02 -14.40
C PRO A 191 -1.50 13.12 -13.40
N SER A 192 -2.49 13.94 -13.01
CA SER A 192 -2.30 15.04 -12.06
C SER A 192 -2.00 14.55 -10.63
N THR A 193 -2.74 13.53 -10.15
CA THR A 193 -2.50 12.97 -8.82
C THR A 193 -1.21 12.14 -8.82
N GLY A 194 -0.99 11.37 -9.90
CA GLY A 194 0.20 10.53 -10.06
C GLY A 194 1.49 11.34 -9.97
N CYS A 195 1.61 12.44 -10.71
CA CYS A 195 2.82 13.26 -10.68
C CYS A 195 3.11 13.86 -9.29
N ILE A 196 2.06 14.24 -8.52
CA ILE A 196 2.22 14.74 -7.14
C ILE A 196 2.74 13.61 -6.22
N VAL A 197 2.19 12.40 -6.36
CA VAL A 197 2.63 11.23 -5.59
C VAL A 197 4.06 10.82 -5.95
N ASP A 198 4.41 10.85 -7.23
CA ASP A 198 5.76 10.53 -7.71
C ASP A 198 6.80 11.54 -7.20
N GLU A 199 6.44 12.83 -7.19
CA GLU A 199 7.31 13.87 -6.64
C GLU A 199 7.47 13.72 -5.11
N ALA A 200 6.40 13.39 -4.38
CA ALA A 200 6.47 13.07 -2.96
C ALA A 200 7.41 11.87 -2.71
N ALA A 201 7.27 10.81 -3.51
CA ALA A 201 8.10 9.61 -3.40
C ALA A 201 9.59 9.91 -3.67
N LYS A 202 9.93 10.75 -4.67
CA LYS A 202 11.31 11.21 -4.94
C LYS A 202 11.94 11.92 -3.73
N ARG A 203 11.12 12.60 -2.93
CA ARG A 203 11.56 13.28 -1.70
C ARG A 203 11.47 12.42 -0.45
N ASN A 204 11.24 11.10 -0.60
CA ASN A 204 11.03 10.16 0.50
C ASN A 204 9.82 10.50 1.41
N ILE A 205 8.86 11.26 0.92
CA ILE A 205 7.59 11.48 1.61
C ILE A 205 6.71 10.25 1.32
N PRO A 206 6.33 9.49 2.35
CA PRO A 206 5.52 8.30 2.15
C PRO A 206 4.10 8.68 1.73
N PHE A 207 3.43 7.75 1.06
CA PHE A 207 2.03 7.94 0.69
C PHE A 207 1.19 6.68 0.94
N ILE A 208 -0.10 6.89 1.17
CA ILE A 208 -1.10 5.83 1.33
C ILE A 208 -2.32 6.20 0.49
N ARG A 209 -2.71 5.35 -0.46
CA ARG A 209 -3.95 5.51 -1.20
C ARG A 209 -5.13 5.15 -0.30
N LEU A 210 -6.06 6.09 -0.10
CA LEU A 210 -7.16 5.93 0.86
C LEU A 210 -8.44 5.37 0.25
N ASN A 211 -8.59 5.46 -1.08
CA ASN A 211 -9.70 4.88 -1.83
C ASN A 211 -9.25 4.41 -3.22
N LYS A 212 -10.13 3.74 -3.95
CA LYS A 212 -9.85 3.29 -5.32
C LYS A 212 -9.70 4.43 -6.35
N TYR A 213 -10.04 5.67 -5.97
CA TYR A 213 -9.94 6.85 -6.82
C TYR A 213 -8.65 7.64 -6.54
N SER A 214 -8.75 8.95 -6.43
CA SER A 214 -7.62 9.89 -6.30
C SER A 214 -7.39 10.44 -4.89
N LEU A 215 -8.05 9.89 -3.85
CA LEU A 215 -7.80 10.32 -2.47
C LEU A 215 -6.53 9.65 -1.95
N VAL A 216 -5.50 10.44 -1.72
CA VAL A 216 -4.18 10.00 -1.26
C VAL A 216 -3.78 10.79 -0.02
N GLN A 217 -3.26 10.09 0.98
CA GLN A 217 -2.53 10.65 2.10
C GLN A 217 -1.05 10.72 1.73
N LEU A 218 -0.45 11.87 1.86
CA LEU A 218 0.99 12.11 1.79
C LEU A 218 1.51 12.32 3.21
N GLY A 219 2.59 11.63 3.58
CA GLY A 219 3.12 11.67 4.94
C GLY A 219 2.38 10.76 5.94
N TYR A 220 2.91 10.67 7.16
CA TYR A 220 2.40 9.85 8.26
C TYR A 220 2.06 10.67 9.49
N GLY A 221 1.11 10.15 10.30
CA GLY A 221 0.78 10.71 11.60
C GLY A 221 0.35 12.18 11.53
N ILE A 222 0.84 12.99 12.48
CA ILE A 222 0.54 14.42 12.55
C ILE A 222 1.04 15.24 11.35
N HIS A 223 1.99 14.70 10.58
CA HIS A 223 2.55 15.38 9.41
C HIS A 223 1.82 15.07 8.12
N GLN A 224 0.76 14.25 8.17
CA GLN A 224 0.02 13.89 6.98
C GLN A 224 -0.67 15.08 6.33
N LYS A 225 -0.69 15.05 4.99
CA LYS A 225 -1.52 15.90 4.14
C LYS A 225 -2.35 15.01 3.24
N ARG A 226 -3.53 15.48 2.80
CA ARG A 226 -4.38 14.73 1.89
C ARG A 226 -4.55 15.50 0.60
N ILE A 227 -4.58 14.76 -0.50
CA ILE A 227 -4.90 15.29 -1.81
C ILE A 227 -6.03 14.47 -2.43
N ARG A 228 -6.87 15.15 -3.23
CA ARG A 228 -7.86 14.52 -4.10
C ARG A 228 -7.78 15.20 -5.46
N ALA A 229 -7.34 14.50 -6.49
CA ALA A 229 -6.89 15.10 -7.74
C ALA A 229 -5.80 16.16 -7.47
N THR A 230 -6.09 17.42 -7.70
CA THR A 230 -5.21 18.56 -7.38
C THR A 230 -5.73 19.42 -6.23
N ILE A 231 -6.82 19.03 -5.57
CA ILE A 231 -7.28 19.70 -4.34
C ILE A 231 -6.50 19.15 -3.16
N ALA A 232 -5.94 20.01 -2.34
CA ALA A 232 -5.20 19.65 -1.14
C ALA A 232 -6.03 19.84 0.14
N SER A 233 -5.59 19.24 1.25
CA SER A 233 -6.22 19.45 2.56
C SER A 233 -6.04 20.88 3.11
N THR A 234 -5.28 21.71 2.44
CA THR A 234 -5.07 23.14 2.72
C THR A 234 -5.99 24.04 1.91
N THR A 235 -6.59 23.51 0.83
CA THR A 235 -7.49 24.26 -0.03
C THR A 235 -8.76 24.67 0.73
N SER A 236 -9.08 25.97 0.70
CA SER A 236 -10.29 26.50 1.34
C SER A 236 -11.55 26.04 0.62
N ASN A 237 -12.52 25.52 1.37
CA ASN A 237 -13.83 25.16 0.79
C ASN A 237 -14.57 26.38 0.24
N ILE A 238 -14.48 27.53 0.91
CA ILE A 238 -15.07 28.79 0.43
C ILE A 238 -14.49 29.17 -0.93
N ALA A 239 -13.18 29.04 -1.10
CA ALA A 239 -12.51 29.32 -2.38
C ALA A 239 -12.95 28.35 -3.50
N VAL A 240 -13.21 27.09 -3.16
CA VAL A 240 -13.76 26.10 -4.10
C VAL A 240 -15.18 26.47 -4.49
N ASP A 241 -16.03 26.86 -3.53
CA ASP A 241 -17.41 27.25 -3.77
C ASP A 241 -17.49 28.50 -4.67
N ILE A 242 -16.68 29.54 -4.39
CA ILE A 242 -16.52 30.73 -5.22
C ILE A 242 -16.10 30.33 -6.65
N ALA A 243 -15.09 29.48 -6.80
CA ALA A 243 -14.60 29.07 -8.12
C ALA A 243 -15.64 28.24 -8.91
N CYS A 244 -16.55 27.56 -8.22
CA CYS A 244 -17.66 26.82 -8.84
C CYS A 244 -18.81 27.75 -9.29
N ASP A 245 -18.95 28.89 -8.65
CA ASP A 245 -19.95 29.92 -9.05
C ASP A 245 -19.31 30.94 -10.02
N LYS A 246 -19.70 30.82 -11.31
CA LYS A 246 -19.14 31.67 -12.37
C LYS A 246 -19.53 33.14 -12.24
N GLU A 247 -20.70 33.41 -11.67
CA GLU A 247 -21.18 34.79 -11.46
C GLU A 247 -20.45 35.45 -10.30
N GLU A 248 -20.35 34.75 -9.17
CA GLU A 248 -19.64 35.24 -8.00
C GLU A 248 -18.14 35.44 -8.30
N THR A 249 -17.50 34.49 -8.97
CA THR A 249 -16.13 34.61 -9.46
C THR A 249 -15.94 35.87 -10.31
N LYS A 250 -16.80 36.11 -11.30
CA LYS A 250 -16.71 37.29 -12.17
C LYS A 250 -16.92 38.58 -11.43
N ASN A 251 -17.87 38.63 -10.51
CA ASN A 251 -18.15 39.81 -9.70
C ASN A 251 -16.96 40.17 -8.83
N LEU A 252 -16.33 39.18 -8.16
CA LEU A 252 -15.15 39.40 -7.34
C LEU A 252 -13.94 39.84 -8.19
N LEU A 253 -13.73 39.24 -9.35
CA LEU A 253 -12.63 39.57 -10.24
C LEU A 253 -12.86 40.96 -10.89
N GLY A 254 -14.08 41.26 -11.32
CA GLY A 254 -14.46 42.52 -11.88
C GLY A 254 -14.33 43.69 -10.89
N ALA A 255 -14.75 43.50 -9.64
CA ALA A 255 -14.56 44.46 -8.55
C ALA A 255 -13.07 44.72 -8.23
N ALA A 256 -12.19 43.78 -8.59
CA ALA A 256 -10.74 43.91 -8.45
C ALA A 256 -10.03 44.41 -9.73
N GLU A 257 -10.80 44.94 -10.72
CA GLU A 257 -10.33 45.43 -12.02
C GLU A 257 -9.57 44.36 -12.83
N ILE A 258 -9.93 43.08 -12.68
CA ILE A 258 -9.46 42.01 -13.54
C ILE A 258 -10.34 41.94 -14.78
N PRO A 259 -9.78 41.88 -15.99
CA PRO A 259 -10.58 41.76 -17.21
C PRO A 259 -11.41 40.47 -17.24
N VAL A 260 -12.71 40.57 -17.16
CA VAL A 260 -13.69 39.50 -17.30
C VAL A 260 -14.71 39.84 -18.39
N PRO A 261 -15.32 38.84 -19.06
CA PRO A 261 -16.37 39.13 -20.03
C PRO A 261 -17.52 39.89 -19.38
N LYS A 262 -17.85 41.08 -19.92
CA LYS A 262 -19.02 41.81 -19.49
C LYS A 262 -20.27 41.02 -19.86
N GLY A 263 -21.18 40.85 -18.93
CA GLY A 263 -22.34 40.02 -19.11
C GLY A 263 -23.49 40.41 -18.18
N VAL A 264 -24.70 40.03 -18.57
CA VAL A 264 -25.93 40.22 -17.78
C VAL A 264 -26.76 38.93 -17.80
N ILE A 265 -27.55 38.73 -16.74
CA ILE A 265 -28.46 37.58 -16.66
C ILE A 265 -29.72 37.89 -17.45
N VAL A 266 -30.10 37.02 -18.36
CA VAL A 266 -31.25 37.10 -19.21
C VAL A 266 -32.21 35.95 -18.93
N ARG A 267 -33.52 36.25 -18.86
CA ARG A 267 -34.57 35.26 -18.62
C ARG A 267 -35.69 35.30 -19.66
N THR A 268 -35.82 36.45 -20.38
CA THR A 268 -36.86 36.71 -21.40
C THR A 268 -36.22 37.31 -22.64
N GLU A 269 -36.98 37.35 -23.73
CA GLU A 269 -36.52 38.02 -24.96
C GLU A 269 -36.36 39.52 -24.75
N GLU A 270 -37.20 40.18 -23.90
CA GLU A 270 -37.06 41.59 -23.58
C GLU A 270 -35.71 41.85 -22.87
N GLY A 271 -35.39 41.04 -21.85
CA GLY A 271 -34.09 41.13 -21.18
C GLY A 271 -32.91 40.81 -22.11
N LEU A 272 -33.09 39.91 -23.09
CA LEU A 272 -32.09 39.67 -24.13
C LEU A 272 -31.89 40.89 -25.00
N LYS A 273 -32.96 41.62 -25.36
CA LYS A 273 -32.87 42.82 -26.16
C LYS A 273 -32.07 43.90 -25.43
N GLU A 274 -32.36 44.15 -24.16
CA GLU A 274 -31.61 45.11 -23.33
C GLU A 274 -30.13 44.70 -23.24
N ALA A 275 -29.86 43.37 -23.09
CA ALA A 275 -28.52 42.85 -23.06
C ALA A 275 -27.76 43.09 -24.37
N VAL A 276 -28.40 42.84 -25.51
CA VAL A 276 -27.81 43.08 -26.83
C VAL A 276 -27.50 44.58 -27.05
N GLU A 277 -28.43 45.45 -26.63
CA GLU A 277 -28.23 46.92 -26.75
C GLU A 277 -27.05 47.39 -25.88
N SER A 278 -26.86 46.80 -24.69
CA SER A 278 -25.82 47.23 -23.77
C SER A 278 -24.44 46.61 -24.08
N LEU A 279 -24.39 45.36 -24.54
CA LEU A 279 -23.13 44.60 -24.74
C LEU A 279 -22.60 44.68 -26.17
N GLY A 280 -23.51 44.82 -27.18
CA GLY A 280 -23.16 44.75 -28.60
C GLY A 280 -22.76 43.33 -29.04
N TYR A 281 -22.77 43.09 -30.34
CA TYR A 281 -22.29 41.84 -30.94
C TYR A 281 -20.76 41.84 -31.11
N PRO A 282 -20.13 40.66 -31.18
CA PRO A 282 -20.70 39.31 -31.02
C PRO A 282 -20.92 38.94 -29.55
N LEU A 283 -21.88 37.99 -29.29
CA LEU A 283 -22.28 37.57 -27.94
C LEU A 283 -22.13 36.05 -27.73
N VAL A 284 -22.20 35.69 -26.47
CA VAL A 284 -22.33 34.29 -26.00
C VAL A 284 -23.54 34.20 -25.10
N LEU A 285 -24.40 33.22 -25.33
CA LEU A 285 -25.47 32.84 -24.40
C LEU A 285 -25.19 31.47 -23.85
N LYS A 286 -25.24 31.30 -22.53
CA LYS A 286 -25.05 30.02 -21.86
C LYS A 286 -25.84 29.95 -20.55
N PRO A 287 -26.30 28.74 -20.11
CA PRO A 287 -26.89 28.55 -18.78
C PRO A 287 -25.83 28.81 -17.69
N ILE A 288 -26.23 29.45 -16.58
CA ILE A 288 -25.32 29.70 -15.44
C ILE A 288 -24.86 28.40 -14.85
N ASP A 289 -25.76 27.41 -14.65
CA ASP A 289 -25.49 26.13 -14.05
C ASP A 289 -25.00 25.07 -15.06
N GLY A 290 -24.72 25.43 -16.30
CA GLY A 290 -24.34 24.53 -17.40
C GLY A 290 -22.87 24.08 -17.30
N ASN A 291 -22.63 22.75 -17.34
CA ASN A 291 -21.33 22.15 -17.41
C ASN A 291 -21.02 21.62 -18.81
N HIS A 292 -19.72 21.58 -19.17
CA HIS A 292 -19.23 21.01 -20.45
C HIS A 292 -19.80 21.66 -21.72
N GLY A 293 -20.18 22.95 -21.67
CA GLY A 293 -20.68 23.68 -22.85
C GLY A 293 -22.10 23.31 -23.28
N LYS A 294 -22.85 22.55 -22.49
CA LYS A 294 -24.26 22.23 -22.79
C LYS A 294 -25.13 23.49 -22.79
N GLY A 295 -25.86 23.72 -23.89
CA GLY A 295 -26.72 24.90 -24.05
C GLY A 295 -25.96 26.19 -24.28
N ALA A 296 -24.64 26.18 -24.45
CA ALA A 296 -23.87 27.37 -24.80
C ALA A 296 -23.84 27.61 -26.32
N THR A 297 -24.16 28.85 -26.74
CA THR A 297 -24.01 29.29 -28.13
C THR A 297 -23.03 30.48 -28.15
N THR A 298 -21.98 30.38 -28.93
CA THR A 298 -20.90 31.36 -29.04
C THR A 298 -20.96 32.07 -30.38
N ASN A 299 -20.28 33.21 -30.47
CA ASN A 299 -20.17 34.02 -31.69
C ASN A 299 -21.53 34.37 -32.30
N ILE A 300 -22.45 34.78 -31.48
CA ILE A 300 -23.79 35.25 -31.89
C ILE A 300 -23.62 36.64 -32.48
N ILE A 301 -23.95 36.81 -33.77
CA ILE A 301 -23.69 38.04 -34.54
C ILE A 301 -24.95 38.81 -34.90
N ASP A 302 -26.13 38.25 -34.71
CA ASP A 302 -27.40 38.88 -35.03
C ASP A 302 -28.51 38.45 -34.03
N TRP A 303 -29.67 39.19 -34.12
CA TRP A 303 -30.84 38.99 -33.27
C TRP A 303 -31.48 37.58 -33.42
N ASN A 304 -31.56 37.10 -34.66
CA ASN A 304 -32.20 35.80 -34.90
C ASN A 304 -31.41 34.67 -34.28
N MET A 305 -30.07 34.75 -34.36
CA MET A 305 -29.18 33.80 -33.64
C MET A 305 -29.34 33.95 -32.13
N ALA A 306 -29.43 35.16 -31.60
CA ALA A 306 -29.57 35.41 -30.17
C ALA A 306 -30.87 34.82 -29.59
N VAL A 307 -32.01 34.97 -30.26
CA VAL A 307 -33.27 34.35 -29.81
C VAL A 307 -33.25 32.84 -29.86
N LYS A 308 -32.68 32.23 -30.91
CA LYS A 308 -32.49 30.78 -31.01
C LYS A 308 -31.56 30.25 -29.91
N ALA A 309 -30.49 30.99 -29.64
CA ALA A 309 -29.53 30.68 -28.59
C ALA A 309 -30.16 30.76 -27.20
N LEU A 310 -31.00 31.75 -26.92
CA LEU A 310 -31.74 31.85 -25.66
C LEU A 310 -32.64 30.63 -25.45
N ALA A 311 -33.45 30.30 -26.48
CA ALA A 311 -34.33 29.13 -26.42
C ALA A 311 -33.56 27.84 -26.19
N ALA A 312 -32.41 27.63 -26.86
CA ALA A 312 -31.54 26.46 -26.70
C ALA A 312 -30.93 26.39 -25.29
N ALA A 313 -30.52 27.52 -24.72
CA ALA A 313 -29.96 27.63 -23.40
C ALA A 313 -31.00 27.37 -22.30
N GLN A 314 -32.24 27.84 -22.48
CA GLN A 314 -33.32 27.70 -21.52
C GLN A 314 -33.79 26.25 -21.31
N VAL A 315 -33.48 25.32 -22.23
CA VAL A 315 -33.66 23.87 -22.03
C VAL A 315 -32.87 23.35 -20.84
N TYR A 316 -31.75 23.99 -20.52
CA TYR A 316 -30.81 23.54 -19.48
C TYR A 316 -30.86 24.35 -18.19
N GLY A 317 -31.52 25.52 -18.19
CA GLY A 317 -31.67 26.33 -17.00
C GLY A 317 -32.52 27.61 -17.26
N ARG A 318 -33.08 28.18 -16.19
CA ARG A 318 -33.90 29.40 -16.29
C ARG A 318 -33.05 30.66 -16.39
N ASN A 319 -31.88 30.67 -15.77
CA ASN A 319 -30.97 31.82 -15.72
C ASN A 319 -29.91 31.65 -16.81
N ILE A 320 -29.97 32.49 -17.83
CA ILE A 320 -29.05 32.48 -18.96
C ILE A 320 -28.15 33.70 -18.85
N ILE A 321 -26.84 33.49 -18.87
CA ILE A 321 -25.92 34.61 -18.96
C ILE A 321 -25.66 34.96 -20.42
N CYS A 322 -25.88 36.26 -20.75
CA CYS A 322 -25.51 36.84 -22.03
C CYS A 322 -24.23 37.66 -21.83
N GLU A 323 -23.19 37.30 -22.55
CA GLU A 323 -21.85 37.87 -22.39
C GLU A 323 -21.30 38.36 -23.75
N ARG A 324 -20.40 39.32 -23.67
CA ARG A 324 -19.62 39.70 -24.86
C ARG A 324 -18.69 38.54 -25.24
N PHE A 325 -18.71 38.17 -26.53
CA PHE A 325 -17.81 37.12 -27.03
C PHE A 325 -16.38 37.65 -27.09
N ILE A 326 -15.44 36.96 -26.44
CA ILE A 326 -14.02 37.30 -26.46
C ILE A 326 -13.36 36.49 -27.57
N THR A 327 -12.70 37.18 -28.49
CA THR A 327 -11.95 36.55 -29.59
C THR A 327 -10.50 36.33 -29.19
N GLY A 328 -9.92 35.21 -29.66
CA GLY A 328 -8.51 34.89 -29.39
C GLY A 328 -8.28 33.42 -29.22
N PHE A 329 -7.17 33.14 -28.59
CA PHE A 329 -6.71 31.77 -28.26
C PHE A 329 -7.04 31.41 -26.81
N ASP A 330 -7.20 30.15 -26.58
CA ASP A 330 -7.56 29.59 -25.27
C ASP A 330 -6.28 29.25 -24.50
N PHE A 331 -6.01 29.93 -23.40
CA PHE A 331 -4.85 29.70 -22.54
C PHE A 331 -5.29 29.19 -21.17
N ARG A 332 -4.54 28.20 -20.67
CA ARG A 332 -4.63 27.75 -19.27
C ARG A 332 -3.39 28.19 -18.53
N VAL A 333 -3.56 29.02 -17.50
CA VAL A 333 -2.50 29.40 -16.57
C VAL A 333 -2.63 28.62 -15.28
N LEU A 334 -1.51 28.10 -14.77
CA LEU A 334 -1.44 27.40 -13.49
C LEU A 334 -0.71 28.26 -12.44
N VAL A 335 -1.39 28.49 -11.32
CA VAL A 335 -0.85 29.19 -10.15
C VAL A 335 -0.87 28.24 -8.95
N ILE A 336 0.25 28.11 -8.25
CA ILE A 336 0.37 27.27 -7.05
C ILE A 336 0.99 28.10 -5.94
N ASN A 337 0.42 28.01 -4.75
CA ASN A 337 0.84 28.82 -3.59
C ASN A 337 0.96 30.31 -3.92
N ASN A 338 -0.01 30.84 -4.65
CA ASN A 338 -0.07 32.22 -5.13
C ASN A 338 1.11 32.64 -6.02
N LYS A 339 1.77 31.72 -6.67
CA LYS A 339 2.85 31.96 -7.62
C LYS A 339 2.49 31.40 -9.00
N PHE A 340 2.72 32.19 -10.03
CA PHE A 340 2.65 31.72 -11.41
C PHE A 340 3.65 30.59 -11.62
N ILE A 341 3.20 29.48 -12.21
CA ILE A 341 4.04 28.31 -12.46
C ILE A 341 4.26 28.12 -13.96
N CYS A 342 3.17 28.08 -14.74
CA CYS A 342 3.24 27.84 -16.16
C CYS A 342 1.95 28.26 -16.87
N ALA A 343 2.03 28.36 -18.21
CA ALA A 343 0.92 28.64 -19.11
C ALA A 343 0.96 27.72 -20.32
N ALA A 344 -0.20 27.26 -20.76
CA ALA A 344 -0.36 26.45 -21.96
C ALA A 344 -1.42 27.05 -22.87
N LEU A 345 -1.10 27.16 -24.16
CA LEU A 345 -2.04 27.40 -25.24
C LEU A 345 -2.75 26.07 -25.54
N ARG A 346 -4.08 26.06 -25.52
CA ARG A 346 -4.89 24.89 -25.82
C ARG A 346 -5.52 25.01 -27.20
N THR A 347 -5.47 23.95 -27.97
CA THR A 347 -6.10 23.87 -29.30
C THR A 347 -7.11 22.72 -29.33
N PRO A 348 -8.36 22.94 -29.81
CA PRO A 348 -9.32 21.86 -30.00
C PRO A 348 -8.78 20.76 -30.91
N ALA A 349 -9.38 19.57 -30.82
CA ALA A 349 -9.05 18.49 -31.74
C ALA A 349 -9.32 18.97 -33.19
N ALA A 350 -8.29 18.87 -34.03
CA ALA A 350 -8.32 19.36 -35.40
C ALA A 350 -7.42 18.50 -36.30
N ILE A 351 -7.66 18.59 -37.58
CA ILE A 351 -6.74 18.10 -38.62
C ILE A 351 -6.39 19.25 -39.59
N THR A 352 -5.27 19.13 -40.25
CA THR A 352 -4.89 20.08 -41.33
C THR A 352 -5.12 19.43 -42.69
N GLY A 353 -5.94 20.03 -43.52
CA GLY A 353 -6.15 19.57 -44.89
C GLY A 353 -4.85 19.53 -45.68
N ASP A 354 -4.63 18.50 -46.47
CA ASP A 354 -3.50 18.33 -47.35
C ASP A 354 -3.86 18.55 -48.82
N GLY A 355 -5.16 18.65 -49.17
CA GLY A 355 -5.70 18.79 -50.50
C GLY A 355 -5.78 17.48 -51.28
N GLU A 356 -5.47 16.33 -50.64
CA GLU A 356 -5.36 15.04 -51.33
C GLU A 356 -6.23 13.97 -50.66
N HIS A 357 -6.31 13.97 -49.33
CA HIS A 357 -6.97 12.90 -48.55
C HIS A 357 -8.24 13.38 -47.86
N SER A 358 -9.15 12.45 -47.59
CA SER A 358 -10.39 12.75 -46.84
C SER A 358 -10.12 13.06 -45.39
N ILE A 359 -11.06 13.77 -44.77
CA ILE A 359 -11.02 14.12 -43.34
C ILE A 359 -10.90 12.85 -42.49
N GLN A 360 -11.62 11.76 -42.79
CA GLN A 360 -11.52 10.49 -42.10
C GLN A 360 -10.09 9.93 -42.15
N TRP A 361 -9.47 9.90 -43.34
CA TRP A 361 -8.11 9.42 -43.51
C TRP A 361 -7.11 10.24 -42.70
N LEU A 362 -7.24 11.58 -42.74
CA LEU A 362 -6.39 12.49 -41.97
C LEU A 362 -6.51 12.30 -40.46
N VAL A 363 -7.72 11.98 -39.95
CA VAL A 363 -7.92 11.64 -38.54
C VAL A 363 -7.24 10.32 -38.19
N ASP A 364 -7.41 9.29 -39.04
CA ASP A 364 -6.79 7.98 -38.83
C ASP A 364 -5.27 8.10 -38.85
N GLU A 365 -4.72 8.89 -39.77
CA GLU A 365 -3.28 9.15 -39.85
C GLU A 365 -2.77 9.94 -38.64
N THR A 366 -3.51 10.96 -38.19
CA THR A 366 -3.21 11.73 -36.97
C THR A 366 -3.21 10.82 -35.72
N ASN A 367 -4.09 9.85 -35.68
CA ASN A 367 -4.19 8.91 -34.57
C ASN A 367 -3.06 7.85 -34.54
N LYS A 368 -2.30 7.69 -35.61
CA LYS A 368 -1.08 6.85 -35.64
C LYS A 368 0.11 7.49 -34.92
N ASP A 369 0.05 8.78 -34.57
CA ASP A 369 1.10 9.41 -33.76
C ASP A 369 1.34 8.57 -32.49
N PRO A 370 2.55 8.07 -32.24
CA PRO A 370 2.86 7.20 -31.10
C PRO A 370 2.60 7.86 -29.76
N ARG A 371 2.47 9.20 -29.71
CA ARG A 371 2.10 9.98 -28.52
C ARG A 371 0.60 9.94 -28.24
N ARG A 372 -0.25 9.49 -29.20
CA ARG A 372 -1.69 9.36 -29.03
C ARG A 372 -2.07 7.98 -28.50
N GLY A 373 -3.05 7.92 -27.60
CA GLY A 373 -3.53 6.68 -27.01
C GLY A 373 -4.95 6.77 -26.50
N TYR A 374 -5.44 5.69 -25.93
CA TYR A 374 -6.77 5.61 -25.32
C TYR A 374 -6.80 6.37 -23.99
N GLY A 375 -7.84 7.15 -23.75
CA GLY A 375 -8.02 7.88 -22.48
C GLY A 375 -6.84 8.82 -22.14
N HIS A 376 -6.15 8.50 -21.04
CA HIS A 376 -4.98 9.25 -20.56
C HIS A 376 -3.70 8.40 -20.61
N GLU A 377 -3.68 7.36 -21.43
CA GLU A 377 -2.57 6.41 -21.52
C GLU A 377 -1.28 7.06 -21.99
N LYS A 378 -1.37 7.95 -22.95
CA LYS A 378 -0.22 8.65 -23.55
C LYS A 378 -0.37 10.16 -23.40
N VAL A 379 0.63 10.89 -23.84
CA VAL A 379 0.68 12.36 -23.82
C VAL A 379 -0.56 12.97 -24.50
N LEU A 380 -0.96 12.44 -25.64
CA LEU A 380 -2.13 12.88 -26.38
C LEU A 380 -3.23 11.81 -26.36
N THR A 381 -4.48 12.26 -26.42
CA THR A 381 -5.64 11.36 -26.57
C THR A 381 -5.96 11.19 -28.05
N SER A 382 -6.35 9.98 -28.45
CA SER A 382 -6.84 9.72 -29.81
C SER A 382 -8.11 10.52 -30.11
N ILE A 383 -8.18 11.11 -31.30
CA ILE A 383 -9.34 11.85 -31.78
C ILE A 383 -10.45 10.84 -32.08
N LYS A 384 -11.58 10.98 -31.39
CA LYS A 384 -12.81 10.20 -31.65
C LYS A 384 -13.79 11.06 -32.41
N LEU A 385 -14.27 10.53 -33.53
CA LEU A 385 -15.34 11.12 -34.31
C LEU A 385 -16.68 10.74 -33.67
N ASP A 386 -17.44 11.73 -33.25
CA ASP A 386 -18.73 11.59 -32.59
C ASP A 386 -19.73 12.62 -33.15
N SER A 387 -20.91 12.72 -32.56
CA SER A 387 -21.95 13.68 -32.95
C SER A 387 -21.49 15.14 -32.93
N PHE A 388 -20.56 15.52 -32.04
CA PHE A 388 -19.99 16.85 -32.00
C PHE A 388 -19.05 17.09 -33.18
N SER A 389 -18.27 16.10 -33.58
CA SER A 389 -17.42 16.16 -34.76
C SER A 389 -18.27 16.33 -36.03
N GLN A 390 -19.39 15.58 -36.12
CA GLN A 390 -20.32 15.73 -37.24
C GLN A 390 -20.90 17.14 -37.30
N GLN A 391 -21.38 17.70 -36.16
CA GLN A 391 -21.91 19.07 -36.11
C GLN A 391 -20.89 20.12 -36.57
N MET A 392 -19.62 19.96 -36.19
CA MET A 392 -18.55 20.90 -36.59
C MET A 392 -18.30 20.82 -38.10
N LEU A 393 -18.36 19.62 -38.68
CA LEU A 393 -18.21 19.43 -40.13
C LEU A 393 -19.44 19.95 -40.88
N ASP A 394 -20.64 19.65 -40.44
CA ASP A 394 -21.90 20.11 -41.04
C ASP A 394 -21.98 21.66 -41.10
N ALA A 395 -21.51 22.33 -40.03
CA ALA A 395 -21.44 23.79 -39.97
C ALA A 395 -20.56 24.41 -41.09
N LYS A 396 -19.58 23.65 -41.62
CA LYS A 396 -18.75 24.02 -42.75
C LYS A 396 -19.24 23.44 -44.08
N GLY A 397 -20.29 22.64 -44.08
CA GLY A 397 -20.76 21.90 -45.26
C GLY A 397 -19.84 20.74 -45.63
N TYR A 398 -19.10 20.19 -44.67
CA TYR A 398 -18.14 19.10 -44.84
C TYR A 398 -18.73 17.76 -44.35
N THR A 399 -18.22 16.70 -44.96
CA THR A 399 -18.45 15.31 -44.50
C THR A 399 -17.11 14.65 -44.18
N LEU A 400 -17.12 13.48 -43.62
CA LEU A 400 -15.90 12.72 -43.36
C LEU A 400 -15.11 12.37 -44.65
N ASP A 401 -15.80 12.28 -45.80
CA ASP A 401 -15.21 11.99 -47.10
C ASP A 401 -14.72 13.26 -47.81
N THR A 402 -14.99 14.46 -47.25
CA THR A 402 -14.53 15.72 -47.83
C THR A 402 -13.04 15.84 -47.82
N ILE A 403 -12.43 16.24 -48.95
CA ILE A 403 -11.00 16.61 -49.10
C ILE A 403 -10.88 18.10 -48.76
N ALA A 404 -10.33 18.38 -47.56
CA ALA A 404 -10.13 19.75 -47.15
C ALA A 404 -8.98 20.43 -47.88
N PRO A 405 -9.07 21.69 -48.25
CA PRO A 405 -8.00 22.42 -48.91
C PRO A 405 -6.65 22.33 -48.16
N LYS A 406 -5.57 22.34 -48.90
CA LYS A 406 -4.21 22.30 -48.34
C LYS A 406 -3.96 23.46 -47.38
N GLY A 407 -3.58 23.16 -46.15
CA GLY A 407 -3.30 24.12 -45.08
C GLY A 407 -4.53 24.61 -44.33
N GLU A 408 -5.76 24.17 -44.67
CA GLU A 408 -6.95 24.49 -43.91
C GLU A 408 -7.00 23.71 -42.60
N LEU A 409 -7.19 24.44 -41.48
CA LEU A 409 -7.44 23.83 -40.17
C LEU A 409 -8.92 23.49 -40.06
N VAL A 410 -9.23 22.20 -39.94
CA VAL A 410 -10.60 21.68 -39.75
C VAL A 410 -10.75 21.26 -38.30
N LEU A 411 -11.52 22.05 -37.55
CA LEU A 411 -11.85 21.75 -36.15
C LEU A 411 -12.84 20.58 -36.08
N LEU A 412 -12.56 19.60 -35.22
CA LEU A 412 -13.38 18.40 -35.01
C LEU A 412 -14.12 18.44 -33.67
N LYS A 413 -13.75 19.37 -32.80
CA LYS A 413 -14.39 19.59 -31.49
C LYS A 413 -14.57 21.08 -31.22
N PRO A 414 -15.63 21.48 -30.51
CA PRO A 414 -15.87 22.88 -30.19
C PRO A 414 -15.00 23.43 -29.06
N THR A 415 -14.42 22.54 -28.23
CA THR A 415 -13.65 22.92 -27.03
C THR A 415 -12.24 22.37 -27.08
N ALA A 416 -11.29 23.14 -26.55
CA ALA A 416 -9.88 22.78 -26.47
C ALA A 416 -9.56 21.82 -25.31
N ASN A 417 -10.24 20.66 -25.30
CA ASN A 417 -10.07 19.68 -24.25
C ASN A 417 -9.11 18.55 -24.68
N LEU A 418 -8.04 18.33 -23.92
CA LEU A 418 -7.06 17.30 -24.21
C LEU A 418 -7.67 15.89 -24.18
N SER A 419 -8.67 15.64 -23.34
CA SER A 419 -9.34 14.33 -23.23
C SER A 419 -10.18 13.97 -24.46
N THR A 420 -10.45 14.94 -25.35
CA THR A 420 -11.18 14.72 -26.61
C THR A 420 -10.30 14.80 -27.85
N GLY A 421 -8.99 14.78 -27.67
CA GLY A 421 -8.00 14.79 -28.76
C GLY A 421 -7.38 16.16 -29.04
N GLY A 422 -7.70 17.20 -28.25
CA GLY A 422 -7.04 18.51 -28.31
C GLY A 422 -5.55 18.43 -27.94
N THR A 423 -4.84 19.50 -28.25
CA THR A 423 -3.39 19.64 -28.00
C THR A 423 -3.10 20.81 -27.08
N SER A 424 -1.90 20.84 -26.52
CA SER A 424 -1.40 21.96 -25.73
C SER A 424 0.02 22.32 -26.16
N GLU A 425 0.34 23.60 -26.09
CA GLU A 425 1.67 24.15 -26.34
C GLU A 425 2.11 24.94 -25.09
N ASP A 426 3.35 24.71 -24.63
CA ASP A 426 3.92 25.47 -23.52
C ASP A 426 4.29 26.88 -23.98
N VAL A 427 3.65 27.87 -23.37
CA VAL A 427 3.89 29.32 -23.65
C VAL A 427 4.37 30.06 -22.40
N THR A 428 4.87 29.32 -21.43
CA THR A 428 5.21 29.83 -20.08
C THR A 428 6.15 31.02 -20.12
N ASP A 429 7.22 30.89 -20.89
CA ASP A 429 8.32 31.87 -20.92
C ASP A 429 7.98 33.12 -21.75
N GLU A 430 6.84 33.10 -22.47
CA GLU A 430 6.36 34.18 -23.30
C GLU A 430 5.33 35.10 -22.60
N VAL A 431 4.84 34.68 -21.40
CA VAL A 431 3.78 35.43 -20.72
C VAL A 431 4.27 36.76 -20.19
N HIS A 432 3.56 37.83 -20.54
CA HIS A 432 3.89 39.17 -20.08
C HIS A 432 3.84 39.32 -18.57
N PRO A 433 4.80 40.01 -17.90
CA PRO A 433 4.82 40.16 -16.44
C PRO A 433 3.54 40.73 -15.81
N ALA A 434 2.80 41.62 -16.51
CA ALA A 434 1.52 42.11 -16.03
C ALA A 434 0.46 41.01 -15.94
N ASN A 435 0.47 40.06 -16.87
CA ASN A 435 -0.44 38.90 -16.86
C ASN A 435 -0.04 37.93 -15.74
N ILE A 436 1.25 37.72 -15.50
CA ILE A 436 1.75 36.95 -14.37
C ILE A 436 1.24 37.55 -13.05
N PHE A 437 1.47 38.83 -12.85
CA PHE A 437 1.01 39.55 -11.65
C PHE A 437 -0.51 39.45 -11.46
N MET A 438 -1.27 39.62 -12.54
CA MET A 438 -2.71 39.48 -12.54
C MET A 438 -3.15 38.07 -12.11
N CYS A 439 -2.56 37.01 -12.66
CA CYS A 439 -2.88 35.63 -12.31
C CYS A 439 -2.56 35.32 -10.85
N GLU A 440 -1.43 35.79 -10.32
CA GLU A 440 -1.08 35.66 -8.89
C GLU A 440 -2.09 36.40 -7.99
N ARG A 441 -2.61 37.56 -8.45
CA ARG A 441 -3.70 38.27 -7.72
C ARG A 441 -5.02 37.51 -7.75
N ILE A 442 -5.38 36.90 -8.88
CA ILE A 442 -6.60 36.08 -9.01
C ILE A 442 -6.59 34.97 -7.98
N SER A 443 -5.49 34.22 -7.89
CA SER A 443 -5.34 33.13 -6.90
C SER A 443 -5.58 33.62 -5.46
N LYS A 444 -5.05 34.80 -5.12
CA LYS A 444 -5.24 35.44 -3.79
C LYS A 444 -6.66 35.94 -3.55
N ILE A 445 -7.29 36.56 -4.56
CA ILE A 445 -8.66 37.08 -4.47
C ILE A 445 -9.66 35.96 -4.25
N ILE A 446 -9.54 34.87 -5.00
CA ILE A 446 -10.40 33.69 -4.86
C ILE A 446 -10.02 32.88 -3.62
N GLY A 447 -8.74 32.86 -3.24
CA GLY A 447 -8.22 32.12 -2.08
C GLY A 447 -7.85 30.66 -2.37
N LEU A 448 -7.60 30.32 -3.64
CA LEU A 448 -7.16 28.97 -4.05
C LEU A 448 -5.65 28.83 -3.94
N ASP A 449 -5.19 27.79 -3.29
CA ASP A 449 -3.79 27.41 -3.16
C ASP A 449 -3.24 26.71 -4.42
N ILE A 450 -4.11 26.03 -5.19
CA ILE A 450 -3.83 25.47 -6.51
C ILE A 450 -4.95 25.96 -7.44
N CYS A 451 -4.58 26.76 -8.41
CA CYS A 451 -5.52 27.54 -9.20
C CYS A 451 -5.24 27.40 -10.70
N GLY A 452 -6.22 26.95 -11.48
CA GLY A 452 -6.18 26.95 -12.93
C GLY A 452 -7.02 28.11 -13.48
N ILE A 453 -6.42 29.01 -14.24
CA ILE A 453 -7.08 30.20 -14.78
C ILE A 453 -7.21 30.03 -16.28
N ASP A 454 -8.43 30.11 -16.80
CA ASP A 454 -8.74 30.08 -18.23
C ASP A 454 -8.83 31.48 -18.76
N ILE A 455 -7.98 31.78 -19.70
CA ILE A 455 -7.87 33.13 -20.35
C ILE A 455 -8.11 32.98 -21.83
N MET A 456 -9.01 33.81 -22.37
CA MET A 456 -9.14 33.99 -23.81
C MET A 456 -8.49 35.34 -24.18
N ALA A 457 -7.50 35.30 -25.07
CA ALA A 457 -6.80 36.49 -25.50
C ALA A 457 -6.18 36.31 -26.90
N PRO A 458 -6.00 37.38 -27.67
CA PRO A 458 -5.23 37.29 -28.92
C PRO A 458 -3.76 36.89 -28.71
N ASP A 459 -3.18 37.30 -27.58
CA ASP A 459 -1.76 37.09 -27.29
C ASP A 459 -1.50 37.32 -25.78
N LEU A 460 -0.77 36.40 -25.11
CA LEU A 460 -0.32 36.57 -23.71
C LEU A 460 1.01 37.33 -23.58
N ARG A 461 1.71 37.62 -24.70
CA ARG A 461 2.92 38.44 -24.69
C ARG A 461 2.61 39.92 -24.48
N LEU A 462 1.35 40.28 -24.56
CA LEU A 462 0.84 41.63 -24.28
C LEU A 462 -0.11 41.57 -23.07
N PRO A 463 -0.24 42.67 -22.29
CA PRO A 463 -1.24 42.72 -21.20
C PRO A 463 -2.66 42.47 -21.75
N ILE A 464 -3.38 41.53 -21.15
CA ILE A 464 -4.74 41.19 -21.62
C ILE A 464 -5.74 42.36 -21.42
N SER A 465 -5.47 43.27 -20.50
CA SER A 465 -6.21 44.52 -20.31
C SER A 465 -6.16 45.47 -21.51
N GLU A 466 -5.12 45.33 -22.34
CA GLU A 466 -4.88 46.24 -23.49
C GLU A 466 -5.21 45.60 -24.84
N ASN A 467 -5.21 44.23 -24.91
CA ASN A 467 -5.44 43.51 -26.17
C ASN A 467 -6.84 42.92 -26.32
N GLY A 468 -7.74 43.24 -25.38
CA GLY A 468 -9.15 42.79 -25.40
C GLY A 468 -9.35 41.36 -24.90
N GLY A 469 -8.34 40.76 -24.28
CA GLY A 469 -8.45 39.44 -23.61
C GLY A 469 -9.25 39.54 -22.30
N ALA A 470 -9.69 38.37 -21.81
CA ALA A 470 -10.40 38.26 -20.53
C ALA A 470 -10.20 36.90 -19.86
N VAL A 471 -10.34 36.88 -18.53
CA VAL A 471 -10.42 35.66 -17.71
C VAL A 471 -11.83 35.12 -17.82
N LEU A 472 -11.96 33.90 -18.31
CA LEU A 472 -13.26 33.23 -18.51
C LEU A 472 -13.75 32.49 -17.28
N GLU A 473 -12.84 31.75 -16.61
CA GLU A 473 -13.14 30.98 -15.42
C GLU A 473 -11.88 30.69 -14.59
N VAL A 474 -12.12 30.32 -13.32
CA VAL A 474 -11.11 29.90 -12.37
C VAL A 474 -11.46 28.50 -11.91
N ASN A 475 -10.48 27.58 -11.93
CA ASN A 475 -10.69 26.18 -11.66
C ASN A 475 -9.96 25.75 -10.38
N ALA A 476 -10.71 25.21 -9.40
CA ALA A 476 -10.18 24.74 -8.11
C ALA A 476 -9.42 23.40 -8.19
N ALA A 477 -9.69 22.60 -9.23
CA ALA A 477 -9.04 21.30 -9.42
C ALA A 477 -8.43 21.19 -10.83
N PRO A 478 -7.42 22.02 -11.16
CA PRO A 478 -6.88 22.09 -12.51
C PRO A 478 -6.16 20.79 -12.90
N GLY A 479 -6.37 20.34 -14.14
CA GLY A 479 -5.61 19.23 -14.71
C GLY A 479 -4.16 19.65 -15.02
N PHE A 480 -3.19 18.82 -14.66
CA PHE A 480 -1.77 19.12 -14.86
C PHE A 480 -1.19 18.57 -16.17
N ARG A 481 -1.90 17.65 -16.83
CA ARG A 481 -1.39 16.91 -18.01
C ARG A 481 -0.83 17.83 -19.09
N MET A 482 -1.54 18.91 -19.40
CA MET A 482 -1.14 19.86 -20.44
C MET A 482 0.17 20.62 -20.15
N HIS A 483 0.56 20.66 -18.90
CA HIS A 483 1.79 21.32 -18.44
C HIS A 483 2.93 20.33 -18.25
N ILE A 484 2.61 19.08 -17.86
CA ILE A 484 3.60 18.01 -17.65
C ILE A 484 4.15 17.53 -18.99
N ASP A 485 3.25 17.26 -19.93
CA ASP A 485 3.54 16.72 -21.24
C ASP A 485 2.79 17.51 -22.34
N PRO A 486 3.21 18.75 -22.69
CA PRO A 486 2.61 19.49 -23.79
C PRO A 486 2.92 18.81 -25.13
N ALA A 487 2.05 19.00 -26.13
CA ALA A 487 2.29 18.52 -27.49
C ALA A 487 3.47 19.23 -28.16
N VAL A 488 3.67 20.50 -27.82
CA VAL A 488 4.74 21.36 -28.27
C VAL A 488 5.32 22.13 -27.08
N GLY A 489 6.64 22.30 -27.05
CA GLY A 489 7.35 23.04 -26.00
C GLY A 489 7.90 22.15 -24.89
N ILE A 490 8.09 22.69 -23.70
CA ILE A 490 8.82 22.07 -22.58
C ILE A 490 7.84 21.57 -21.52
N GLY A 491 7.96 20.30 -21.13
CA GLY A 491 7.23 19.76 -19.99
C GLY A 491 7.70 20.38 -18.67
N ARG A 492 6.76 20.86 -17.84
CA ARG A 492 7.04 21.54 -16.56
C ARG A 492 6.76 20.62 -15.37
N ASN A 493 7.70 20.56 -14.42
CA ASN A 493 7.48 19.83 -13.15
C ASN A 493 6.55 20.64 -12.21
N VAL A 494 5.26 20.61 -12.48
CA VAL A 494 4.25 21.32 -11.69
C VAL A 494 3.96 20.65 -10.35
N ALA A 495 4.41 19.43 -10.12
CA ALA A 495 4.24 18.73 -8.86
C ALA A 495 5.20 19.26 -7.77
N GLU A 496 6.38 19.72 -8.15
CA GLU A 496 7.38 20.25 -7.24
C GLU A 496 6.84 21.39 -6.36
N PRO A 497 6.25 22.48 -6.93
CA PRO A 497 5.68 23.55 -6.12
C PRO A 497 4.48 23.11 -5.27
N VAL A 498 3.73 22.08 -5.66
CA VAL A 498 2.68 21.50 -4.81
C VAL A 498 3.28 20.85 -3.58
N ILE A 499 4.34 20.05 -3.75
CA ILE A 499 5.02 19.40 -2.63
C ILE A 499 5.73 20.44 -1.76
N ASP A 500 6.34 21.48 -2.33
CA ASP A 500 6.94 22.58 -1.55
C ASP A 500 5.91 23.35 -0.70
N MET A 501 4.70 23.51 -1.22
CA MET A 501 3.58 24.12 -0.49
C MET A 501 3.11 23.25 0.67
N LEU A 502 2.95 21.93 0.44
CA LEU A 502 2.42 20.99 1.44
C LEU A 502 3.48 20.60 2.49
N PHE A 503 4.73 20.50 2.08
CA PHE A 503 5.87 20.08 2.89
C PHE A 503 7.03 21.07 2.67
N PRO A 504 7.08 22.16 3.42
CA PRO A 504 8.17 23.13 3.34
C PRO A 504 9.54 22.47 3.52
N LYS A 505 10.58 23.06 2.94
CA LYS A 505 11.95 22.52 3.01
C LYS A 505 12.34 22.15 4.44
N GLY A 506 12.81 20.91 4.62
CA GLY A 506 13.15 20.33 5.93
C GLY A 506 12.04 19.51 6.59
N SER A 507 10.79 19.55 6.08
CA SER A 507 9.73 18.67 6.53
C SER A 507 9.77 17.35 5.76
N ALA A 508 10.05 16.25 6.44
CA ALA A 508 10.04 14.91 5.83
C ALA A 508 8.63 14.31 5.68
N GLY A 509 7.60 14.97 6.21
CA GLY A 509 6.24 14.40 6.22
C GLY A 509 6.13 13.08 7.00
N ARG A 510 7.07 12.77 7.89
CA ARG A 510 7.20 11.49 8.56
C ARG A 510 7.16 11.67 10.06
N ILE A 511 6.70 10.63 10.75
CA ILE A 511 6.91 10.44 12.18
C ILE A 511 7.98 9.36 12.38
N PRO A 512 8.70 9.34 13.51
CA PRO A 512 9.64 8.28 13.81
C PRO A 512 8.94 6.93 13.89
N ILE A 513 9.59 5.90 13.32
CA ILE A 513 9.12 4.53 13.30
C ILE A 513 10.18 3.63 13.93
N ILE A 514 9.83 2.98 15.05
CA ILE A 514 10.62 1.88 15.62
C ILE A 514 9.90 0.58 15.27
N ALA A 515 10.52 -0.26 14.45
CA ALA A 515 10.00 -1.52 14.01
C ALA A 515 10.65 -2.69 14.75
N ILE A 516 9.86 -3.62 15.27
CA ILE A 516 10.34 -4.67 16.17
C ILE A 516 9.96 -6.03 15.64
N THR A 517 10.95 -6.92 15.48
CA THR A 517 10.73 -8.32 15.10
C THR A 517 11.59 -9.26 15.93
N GLY A 518 11.36 -10.56 15.80
CA GLY A 518 12.05 -11.60 16.51
C GLY A 518 11.15 -12.83 16.69
N THR A 519 11.62 -13.90 17.31
CA THR A 519 10.76 -15.03 17.67
C THR A 519 10.02 -14.69 18.97
N ASN A 520 10.72 -14.38 20.03
CA ASN A 520 10.18 -14.04 21.35
C ASN A 520 10.54 -12.61 21.75
N GLY A 521 9.80 -12.02 22.70
CA GLY A 521 10.09 -10.71 23.27
C GLY A 521 9.54 -9.49 22.51
N LYS A 522 9.06 -9.64 21.29
CA LYS A 522 8.56 -8.54 20.44
C LYS A 522 7.55 -7.63 21.14
N THR A 523 6.47 -8.20 21.64
CA THR A 523 5.36 -7.49 22.29
C THR A 523 5.82 -6.74 23.54
N THR A 524 6.63 -7.37 24.37
CA THR A 524 7.18 -6.75 25.60
C THR A 524 8.11 -5.59 25.25
N THR A 525 9.02 -5.78 24.29
CA THR A 525 9.92 -4.72 23.82
C THR A 525 9.13 -3.58 23.18
N ALA A 526 8.08 -3.88 22.37
CA ALA A 526 7.23 -2.85 21.76
C ALA A 526 6.50 -2.01 22.81
N ARG A 527 5.92 -2.64 23.81
CA ARG A 527 5.21 -1.95 24.90
C ARG A 527 6.15 -1.13 25.78
N LEU A 528 7.33 -1.65 26.11
CA LEU A 528 8.38 -0.89 26.81
C LEU A 528 8.81 0.35 26.00
N THR A 529 9.12 0.17 24.73
CA THR A 529 9.52 1.28 23.84
C THR A 529 8.41 2.33 23.73
N ALA A 530 7.15 1.88 23.56
CA ALA A 530 6.00 2.77 23.49
C ALA A 530 5.78 3.54 24.81
N HIS A 531 5.96 2.87 25.95
CA HIS A 531 5.82 3.50 27.27
C HIS A 531 6.91 4.56 27.50
N ILE A 532 8.17 4.26 27.16
CA ILE A 532 9.28 5.22 27.28
C ILE A 532 9.01 6.44 26.40
N ALA A 533 8.64 6.24 25.13
CA ALA A 533 8.33 7.35 24.24
C ALA A 533 7.14 8.19 24.75
N LYS A 534 6.10 7.54 25.29
CA LYS A 534 4.95 8.24 25.89
C LYS A 534 5.37 9.05 27.12
N SER A 535 6.20 8.49 28.02
CA SER A 535 6.68 9.18 29.21
C SER A 535 7.53 10.41 28.84
N ALA A 536 8.22 10.36 27.70
CA ALA A 536 8.93 11.49 27.11
C ALA A 536 8.00 12.52 26.40
N GLY A 537 6.67 12.34 26.45
CA GLY A 537 5.68 13.31 25.97
C GLY A 537 5.13 13.05 24.57
N TYR A 538 5.53 11.95 23.88
CA TYR A 538 5.04 11.63 22.56
C TYR A 538 3.62 11.04 22.57
N LYS A 539 2.86 11.32 21.50
CA LYS A 539 1.56 10.71 21.21
C LYS A 539 1.76 9.42 20.43
N VAL A 540 2.04 8.36 21.18
CA VAL A 540 2.48 7.08 20.59
C VAL A 540 1.31 6.30 20.02
N GLY A 541 1.49 5.81 18.77
CA GLY A 541 0.70 4.73 18.20
C GLY A 541 1.54 3.44 18.13
N TYR A 542 0.98 2.30 18.57
CA TYR A 542 1.73 1.04 18.53
C TYR A 542 0.87 -0.17 18.22
N THR A 543 1.51 -1.19 17.65
CA THR A 543 0.89 -2.47 17.31
C THR A 543 1.54 -3.60 18.08
N THR A 544 0.73 -4.57 18.51
CA THR A 544 1.17 -5.77 19.24
C THR A 544 0.34 -6.99 18.84
N SER A 545 0.72 -8.17 19.34
CA SER A 545 -0.01 -9.42 19.11
C SER A 545 -1.40 -9.46 19.76
N ASP A 546 -1.75 -8.49 20.58
CA ASP A 546 -3.05 -8.40 21.26
C ASP A 546 -3.90 -7.20 20.78
N GLY A 547 -3.32 -6.24 20.05
CA GLY A 547 -4.10 -5.11 19.54
C GLY A 547 -3.32 -3.98 18.91
N VAL A 548 -4.08 -2.99 18.40
CA VAL A 548 -3.59 -1.66 17.99
C VAL A 548 -3.96 -0.66 19.07
N TYR A 549 -3.02 0.18 19.44
CA TYR A 549 -3.17 1.18 20.47
C TYR A 549 -2.79 2.57 19.98
N ILE A 550 -3.64 3.56 20.28
CA ILE A 550 -3.34 4.99 20.09
C ILE A 550 -3.40 5.64 21.47
N GLN A 551 -2.28 6.20 21.92
CA GLN A 551 -2.14 6.85 23.24
C GLN A 551 -2.66 5.98 24.40
N ASN A 552 -2.38 4.65 24.35
CA ASN A 552 -2.84 3.60 25.28
C ASN A 552 -4.32 3.23 25.19
N GLN A 553 -5.11 3.84 24.31
CA GLN A 553 -6.45 3.35 24.02
C GLN A 553 -6.38 2.22 23.01
N MET A 554 -6.97 1.07 23.33
CA MET A 554 -7.07 -0.05 22.39
C MET A 554 -8.10 0.29 21.31
N MET A 555 -7.64 0.37 20.04
CA MET A 555 -8.48 0.65 18.87
C MET A 555 -8.95 -0.62 18.18
N MET A 556 -8.11 -1.66 18.18
CA MET A 556 -8.41 -2.96 17.58
C MET A 556 -7.91 -4.06 18.51
N LYS A 557 -8.71 -5.13 18.64
CA LYS A 557 -8.37 -6.33 19.42
C LYS A 557 -7.93 -7.45 18.47
N GLY A 558 -6.91 -8.21 18.86
CA GLY A 558 -6.43 -9.41 18.16
C GLY A 558 -4.98 -9.29 17.69
N ASP A 559 -4.52 -10.27 16.92
CA ASP A 559 -3.15 -10.24 16.37
C ASP A 559 -3.01 -9.10 15.35
N CYS A 560 -2.39 -8.02 15.81
CA CYS A 560 -2.20 -6.78 15.07
C CYS A 560 -0.74 -6.57 14.62
N THR A 561 0.03 -7.64 14.41
CA THR A 561 1.44 -7.59 14.03
C THR A 561 1.69 -7.52 12.52
N GLY A 562 0.63 -7.33 11.74
CA GLY A 562 0.67 -7.26 10.29
C GLY A 562 0.61 -5.84 9.71
N PRO A 563 0.78 -5.71 8.37
CA PRO A 563 0.83 -4.39 7.72
C PRO A 563 -0.46 -3.59 7.80
N VAL A 564 -1.63 -4.23 7.88
CA VAL A 564 -2.92 -3.53 8.01
C VAL A 564 -2.96 -2.72 9.31
N SER A 565 -2.56 -3.33 10.41
CA SER A 565 -2.53 -2.70 11.73
C SER A 565 -1.46 -1.60 11.81
N SER A 566 -0.29 -1.83 11.20
CA SER A 566 0.75 -0.81 11.08
C SER A 566 0.26 0.38 10.24
N THR A 567 -0.45 0.13 9.14
CA THR A 567 -1.06 1.20 8.32
C THR A 567 -2.10 1.99 9.12
N PHE A 568 -2.87 1.34 10.00
CA PHE A 568 -3.82 2.03 10.88
C PHE A 568 -3.11 3.08 11.74
N VAL A 569 -2.00 2.72 12.38
CA VAL A 569 -1.19 3.66 13.18
C VAL A 569 -0.63 4.81 12.34
N LEU A 570 -0.06 4.50 11.16
CA LEU A 570 0.56 5.50 10.28
C LEU A 570 -0.46 6.47 9.64
N ARG A 571 -1.74 6.09 9.61
CA ARG A 571 -2.84 6.93 9.11
C ARG A 571 -3.47 7.80 10.19
N ASP A 572 -3.22 7.53 11.45
CA ASP A 572 -3.84 8.28 12.53
C ASP A 572 -3.24 9.69 12.63
N PRO A 573 -4.05 10.77 12.49
CA PRO A 573 -3.54 12.15 12.47
C PRO A 573 -3.11 12.66 13.83
N THR A 574 -3.28 11.88 14.89
CA THR A 574 -2.90 12.28 16.27
C THR A 574 -1.58 11.66 16.71
N VAL A 575 -1.04 10.71 15.94
CA VAL A 575 0.19 9.99 16.26
C VAL A 575 1.41 10.77 15.78
N ASP A 576 2.37 10.99 16.67
CA ASP A 576 3.66 11.61 16.36
C ASP A 576 4.86 10.67 16.54
N PHE A 577 4.63 9.44 17.06
CA PHE A 577 5.64 8.41 17.24
C PHE A 577 5.02 7.02 17.05
N ALA A 578 5.61 6.17 16.20
CA ALA A 578 5.10 4.84 15.91
C ALA A 578 6.03 3.72 16.40
N VAL A 579 5.47 2.74 17.11
CA VAL A 579 6.15 1.50 17.52
C VAL A 579 5.42 0.31 16.92
N LEU A 580 6.04 -0.38 15.96
CA LEU A 580 5.37 -1.37 15.13
C LEU A 580 5.96 -2.77 15.35
N GLU A 581 5.17 -3.67 15.94
CA GLU A 581 5.52 -5.09 16.01
C GLU A 581 5.31 -5.73 14.64
N CYS A 582 6.35 -6.35 14.09
CA CYS A 582 6.38 -6.97 12.77
C CYS A 582 6.58 -8.48 12.90
N ALA A 583 5.52 -9.26 12.82
CA ALA A 583 5.60 -10.70 12.85
C ALA A 583 5.94 -11.31 11.48
N ARG A 584 6.56 -12.48 11.49
CA ARG A 584 6.90 -13.29 10.33
C ARG A 584 5.71 -13.44 9.35
N GLY A 585 4.53 -13.75 9.89
CA GLY A 585 3.33 -13.99 9.09
C GLY A 585 2.94 -12.79 8.23
N GLY A 586 3.01 -11.58 8.78
CA GLY A 586 2.75 -10.32 8.06
C GLY A 586 3.77 -10.10 6.94
N ILE A 587 5.07 -10.27 7.24
CA ILE A 587 6.16 -10.08 6.26
C ILE A 587 6.01 -11.04 5.07
N LEU A 588 5.65 -12.31 5.32
CA LEU A 588 5.51 -13.34 4.28
C LEU A 588 4.19 -13.25 3.49
N LYS A 589 3.14 -12.62 4.05
CA LYS A 589 1.83 -12.53 3.38
C LYS A 589 1.69 -11.29 2.52
N ASN A 590 2.09 -10.12 3.03
CA ASN A 590 1.83 -8.83 2.38
C ASN A 590 3.03 -7.88 2.39
N GLY A 591 4.12 -8.22 3.09
CA GLY A 591 5.25 -7.33 3.34
C GLY A 591 4.99 -6.36 4.50
N LEU A 592 5.84 -5.34 4.65
CA LEU A 592 5.73 -4.30 5.68
C LEU A 592 4.82 -3.16 5.21
N ALA A 593 4.23 -2.42 6.14
CA ALA A 593 3.37 -1.27 5.84
C ALA A 593 4.16 0.02 5.49
N PHE A 594 5.44 0.05 5.74
CA PHE A 594 6.34 1.17 5.54
C PHE A 594 7.51 0.77 4.66
N GLN A 595 8.04 1.70 3.89
CA GLN A 595 9.22 1.46 3.04
C GLN A 595 10.51 1.59 3.85
N ASN A 596 10.53 2.54 4.79
CA ASN A 596 11.67 2.78 5.65
C ASN A 596 11.23 3.02 7.09
N CYS A 597 12.09 2.66 8.05
CA CYS A 597 11.97 3.00 9.47
C CYS A 597 13.26 3.65 9.98
N ASP A 598 13.16 4.30 11.13
CA ASP A 598 14.30 4.99 11.76
C ASP A 598 15.13 4.00 12.57
N ILE A 599 14.46 3.08 13.26
CA ILE A 599 15.11 2.06 14.08
C ILE A 599 14.41 0.72 13.87
N ALA A 600 15.18 -0.33 13.68
CA ALA A 600 14.71 -1.71 13.69
C ALA A 600 15.32 -2.46 14.88
N ILE A 601 14.51 -3.28 15.56
CA ILE A 601 14.97 -4.17 16.64
C ILE A 601 14.73 -5.61 16.22
N ILE A 602 15.76 -6.45 16.30
CA ILE A 602 15.64 -7.91 16.13
C ILE A 602 16.03 -8.57 17.45
N THR A 603 15.05 -9.16 18.14
CA THR A 603 15.26 -9.70 19.49
C THR A 603 16.00 -11.03 19.49
N ASN A 604 15.54 -12.02 18.72
CA ASN A 604 16.13 -13.34 18.61
C ASN A 604 15.55 -14.13 17.43
N VAL A 605 16.24 -15.23 17.06
CA VAL A 605 15.78 -16.22 16.07
C VAL A 605 15.81 -17.60 16.71
N SER A 606 14.69 -18.30 16.76
CA SER A 606 14.60 -19.67 17.27
C SER A 606 13.68 -20.52 16.40
N THR A 607 13.57 -21.81 16.71
CA THR A 607 12.94 -22.86 15.89
C THR A 607 11.43 -22.76 15.72
N ASP A 608 10.80 -21.70 16.23
CA ASP A 608 9.34 -21.51 16.12
C ASP A 608 8.89 -21.26 14.66
N HIS A 609 7.82 -21.93 14.23
CA HIS A 609 7.24 -21.84 12.87
C HIS A 609 8.15 -22.34 11.72
N ILE A 610 9.12 -23.19 11.95
CA ILE A 610 9.88 -23.85 10.88
C ILE A 610 8.99 -24.91 10.20
N GLY A 611 9.15 -25.09 8.87
CA GLY A 611 8.31 -25.93 8.03
C GLY A 611 7.03 -25.27 7.54
N LEU A 612 6.76 -24.00 7.90
CA LEU A 612 5.56 -23.27 7.50
C LEU A 612 5.86 -22.14 6.50
N GLY A 613 5.07 -22.08 5.43
CA GLY A 613 5.13 -20.99 4.44
C GLY A 613 6.45 -20.94 3.66
N GLY A 614 7.08 -22.10 3.44
CA GLY A 614 8.33 -22.23 2.68
C GLY A 614 9.57 -21.76 3.44
N ILE A 615 9.52 -21.76 4.78
CA ILE A 615 10.66 -21.45 5.66
C ILE A 615 11.03 -22.70 6.43
N ASP A 616 12.09 -23.37 6.00
CA ASP A 616 12.47 -24.72 6.45
C ASP A 616 13.74 -24.72 7.30
N SER A 617 14.41 -23.57 7.44
CA SER A 617 15.61 -23.44 8.25
C SER A 617 15.65 -22.15 9.08
N LEU A 618 16.52 -22.14 10.10
CA LEU A 618 16.78 -20.96 10.95
C LEU A 618 17.39 -19.79 10.14
N GLU A 619 18.24 -20.09 9.16
CA GLU A 619 18.85 -19.08 8.29
C GLU A 619 17.79 -18.40 7.40
N GLN A 620 16.82 -19.16 6.91
CA GLN A 620 15.68 -18.60 6.17
C GLN A 620 14.80 -17.75 7.11
N MET A 621 14.59 -18.18 8.34
CA MET A 621 13.87 -17.41 9.36
C MET A 621 14.60 -16.09 9.68
N ALA A 622 15.92 -16.12 9.81
CA ALA A 622 16.74 -14.93 9.99
C ALA A 622 16.60 -13.96 8.81
N LYS A 623 16.58 -14.46 7.58
CA LYS A 623 16.34 -13.64 6.36
C LYS A 623 14.96 -12.98 6.36
N VAL A 624 13.91 -13.67 6.82
CA VAL A 624 12.56 -13.04 6.94
C VAL A 624 12.60 -11.88 7.93
N LYS A 625 13.27 -12.05 9.07
CA LYS A 625 13.38 -11.00 10.09
C LYS A 625 14.31 -9.86 9.64
N ALA A 626 15.36 -10.18 8.88
CA ALA A 626 16.29 -9.19 8.32
C ALA A 626 15.58 -8.16 7.43
N VAL A 627 14.47 -8.51 6.78
CA VAL A 627 13.65 -7.57 6.00
C VAL A 627 13.35 -6.29 6.79
N VAL A 628 13.06 -6.39 8.10
CA VAL A 628 12.77 -5.22 8.94
C VAL A 628 14.02 -4.35 9.11
N ALA A 629 15.19 -4.95 9.35
CA ALA A 629 16.45 -4.21 9.48
C ALA A 629 16.93 -3.61 8.15
N GLU A 630 16.67 -4.30 7.02
CA GLU A 630 17.01 -3.80 5.68
C GLU A 630 16.18 -2.57 5.25
N THR A 631 15.07 -2.27 5.94
CA THR A 631 14.29 -1.04 5.72
C THR A 631 14.79 0.16 6.52
N VAL A 632 15.78 0.00 7.36
CA VAL A 632 16.31 1.11 8.15
C VAL A 632 16.99 2.14 7.24
N PHE A 633 16.72 3.41 7.47
CA PHE A 633 17.44 4.49 6.79
C PHE A 633 18.95 4.37 7.00
N LYS A 634 19.73 4.81 6.02
CA LYS A 634 21.20 4.78 6.11
C LYS A 634 21.75 5.49 7.37
N HIS A 635 21.06 6.51 7.85
CA HIS A 635 21.42 7.26 9.08
C HIS A 635 20.73 6.68 10.33
N GLY A 636 19.78 5.75 10.19
CA GLY A 636 19.08 5.07 11.27
C GLY A 636 19.88 3.93 11.88
N TYR A 637 19.24 3.13 12.73
CA TYR A 637 19.90 2.07 13.48
C TYR A 637 19.19 0.74 13.40
N ALA A 638 19.94 -0.33 13.12
CA ALA A 638 19.50 -1.70 13.35
C ALA A 638 20.06 -2.19 14.69
N ILE A 639 19.20 -2.49 15.64
CA ILE A 639 19.56 -2.98 16.99
C ILE A 639 19.45 -4.49 16.99
N LEU A 640 20.60 -5.18 17.17
CA LEU A 640 20.75 -6.61 17.02
C LEU A 640 21.23 -7.26 18.31
N ASN A 641 20.74 -8.47 18.58
CA ASN A 641 21.16 -9.28 19.70
C ASN A 641 22.56 -9.86 19.45
N ALA A 642 23.52 -9.48 20.26
CA ALA A 642 24.89 -9.99 20.17
C ALA A 642 25.06 -11.42 20.71
N ASP A 643 24.09 -11.91 21.50
CA ASP A 643 24.09 -13.26 22.07
C ASP A 643 23.48 -14.30 21.11
N ASP A 644 22.88 -13.86 19.98
CA ASP A 644 22.29 -14.72 18.96
C ASP A 644 23.13 -14.63 17.67
N ASP A 645 23.71 -15.74 17.24
CA ASP A 645 24.62 -15.79 16.09
C ASP A 645 23.94 -15.35 14.79
N LEU A 646 22.72 -15.83 14.56
CA LEU A 646 21.98 -15.54 13.34
C LEU A 646 21.53 -14.08 13.29
N VAL A 647 21.10 -13.53 14.43
CA VAL A 647 20.73 -12.10 14.52
C VAL A 647 21.96 -11.22 14.35
N TYR A 648 23.07 -11.56 15.03
CA TYR A 648 24.31 -10.81 14.91
C TYR A 648 24.85 -10.79 13.48
N ASP A 649 24.68 -11.87 12.73
CA ASP A 649 25.18 -11.98 11.36
C ASP A 649 24.35 -11.18 10.33
N ILE A 650 23.12 -10.77 10.65
CA ILE A 650 22.30 -9.90 9.80
C ILE A 650 23.02 -8.59 9.46
N ARG A 651 23.83 -8.05 10.39
CA ARG A 651 24.58 -6.81 10.17
C ARG A 651 25.43 -6.77 8.91
N LYS A 652 25.87 -7.95 8.41
CA LYS A 652 26.73 -8.06 7.22
C LYS A 652 26.06 -7.59 5.94
N GLY A 653 24.72 -7.56 5.91
CA GLY A 653 23.92 -7.15 4.74
C GLY A 653 23.28 -5.75 4.90
N LEU A 654 23.61 -4.98 5.93
CA LEU A 654 22.97 -3.72 6.24
C LEU A 654 23.85 -2.51 5.89
N ASP A 655 23.21 -1.47 5.32
CA ASP A 655 23.85 -0.19 4.95
C ASP A 655 23.60 0.90 6.03
N CYS A 656 22.94 0.57 7.15
CA CYS A 656 22.62 1.49 8.26
C CYS A 656 23.60 1.35 9.43
N ASN A 657 23.46 2.23 10.43
CA ASN A 657 24.21 2.09 11.66
C ASN A 657 23.74 0.86 12.46
N ILE A 658 24.66 0.26 13.22
CA ILE A 658 24.37 -0.88 14.07
C ILE A 658 24.38 -0.48 15.53
N GLY A 659 23.38 -0.91 16.29
CA GLY A 659 23.38 -0.96 17.74
C GLY A 659 23.40 -2.42 18.19
N LEU A 660 24.04 -2.74 19.31
CA LEU A 660 24.04 -4.11 19.83
C LEU A 660 23.47 -4.15 21.26
N PHE A 661 22.93 -5.30 21.62
CA PHE A 661 22.61 -5.56 23.03
C PHE A 661 23.03 -6.98 23.43
N SER A 662 23.33 -7.18 24.71
CA SER A 662 23.77 -8.46 25.28
C SER A 662 23.47 -8.54 26.77
N MET A 663 23.19 -9.78 27.23
CA MET A 663 23.10 -10.09 28.67
C MET A 663 24.48 -10.16 29.35
N ASP A 664 25.56 -10.12 28.61
CA ASP A 664 26.94 -10.13 29.12
C ASP A 664 27.74 -8.92 28.61
N GLU A 665 28.19 -8.06 29.53
CA GLU A 665 29.07 -6.93 29.20
C GLU A 665 30.44 -7.37 28.65
N ASN A 666 30.83 -8.61 28.93
CA ASN A 666 32.10 -9.16 28.48
C ASN A 666 32.02 -9.87 27.10
N ASN A 667 30.82 -9.89 26.48
CA ASN A 667 30.64 -10.48 25.15
C ASN A 667 31.67 -9.86 24.17
N PRO A 668 32.51 -10.70 23.51
CA PRO A 668 33.58 -10.18 22.62
C PRO A 668 33.02 -9.32 21.47
N ARG A 669 31.80 -9.58 21.01
CA ARG A 669 31.12 -8.80 19.96
C ARG A 669 30.79 -7.39 20.45
N ILE A 670 30.31 -7.28 21.68
CA ILE A 670 30.01 -6.00 22.34
C ILE A 670 31.30 -5.19 22.50
N LYS A 671 32.35 -5.81 23.08
CA LYS A 671 33.65 -5.13 23.28
C LYS A 671 34.24 -4.62 21.98
N LYS A 672 34.27 -5.46 20.94
CA LYS A 672 34.74 -5.05 19.62
C LYS A 672 33.90 -3.91 19.06
N HIS A 673 32.59 -4.04 19.06
CA HIS A 673 31.66 -3.02 18.52
C HIS A 673 31.81 -1.67 19.22
N CYS A 674 31.89 -1.67 20.55
CA CYS A 674 32.08 -0.44 21.32
C CYS A 674 33.46 0.20 21.07
N ASN A 675 34.53 -0.62 20.99
CA ASN A 675 35.87 -0.11 20.67
C ASN A 675 35.95 0.49 19.27
N ASP A 676 35.18 -0.05 18.31
CA ASP A 676 35.02 0.49 16.96
C ASP A 676 34.12 1.76 16.92
N GLY A 677 33.66 2.26 18.09
CA GLY A 677 32.86 3.48 18.24
C GLY A 677 31.35 3.27 18.19
N GLY A 678 30.89 2.02 18.13
CA GLY A 678 29.48 1.67 18.17
C GLY A 678 28.84 1.83 19.55
N LEU A 679 27.52 1.83 19.61
CA LEU A 679 26.71 1.90 20.83
C LEU A 679 26.09 0.53 21.15
N ALA A 680 26.12 0.16 22.43
CA ALA A 680 25.49 -1.05 22.90
C ALA A 680 24.78 -0.85 24.24
N THR A 681 23.75 -1.68 24.51
CA THR A 681 23.19 -1.83 25.86
C THR A 681 23.53 -3.21 26.42
N VAL A 682 23.89 -3.27 27.68
CA VAL A 682 24.27 -4.51 28.35
C VAL A 682 23.67 -4.61 29.74
N PHE A 683 23.51 -5.85 30.19
CA PHE A 683 23.29 -6.15 31.60
C PHE A 683 24.66 -6.33 32.28
N GLU A 684 24.94 -5.54 33.32
CA GLU A 684 26.20 -5.57 34.05
C GLU A 684 26.00 -5.31 35.55
N ASN A 685 26.48 -6.19 36.38
CA ASN A 685 26.47 -6.02 37.85
C ASN A 685 25.08 -5.59 38.42
N GLY A 686 24.01 -6.12 37.87
CA GLY A 686 22.64 -5.79 38.26
C GLY A 686 22.07 -4.50 37.67
N TYR A 687 22.77 -3.87 36.71
CA TYR A 687 22.33 -2.66 36.02
C TYR A 687 22.09 -2.91 34.52
N ILE A 688 21.17 -2.14 33.96
CA ILE A 688 21.05 -1.91 32.52
C ILE A 688 21.94 -0.71 32.21
N SER A 689 22.91 -0.90 31.33
CA SER A 689 23.94 0.10 31.02
C SER A 689 24.10 0.31 29.52
N ILE A 690 24.30 1.56 29.10
CA ILE A 690 24.66 1.93 27.72
C ILE A 690 26.18 2.06 27.64
N MET A 691 26.79 1.47 26.62
CA MET A 691 28.24 1.45 26.42
C MET A 691 28.65 2.03 25.06
N LYS A 692 29.81 2.73 25.04
CA LYS A 692 30.51 3.17 23.83
C LYS A 692 32.00 3.33 24.13
N GLY A 693 32.87 2.56 23.50
CA GLY A 693 34.28 2.52 23.85
C GLY A 693 34.47 2.15 25.33
N ASN A 694 35.20 2.94 26.04
CA ASN A 694 35.42 2.82 27.49
C ASN A 694 34.38 3.57 28.33
N TRP A 695 33.46 4.26 27.67
CA TRP A 695 32.43 5.05 28.33
C TRP A 695 31.19 4.21 28.62
N LYS A 696 30.59 4.38 29.78
CA LYS A 696 29.44 3.65 30.26
C LYS A 696 28.49 4.56 31.05
N ILE A 697 27.19 4.46 30.74
CA ILE A 697 26.10 5.03 31.54
C ILE A 697 25.30 3.91 32.16
N ARG A 698 25.22 3.82 33.47
CA ARG A 698 24.26 3.02 34.19
C ARG A 698 22.91 3.70 34.19
N VAL A 699 21.97 3.17 33.41
CA VAL A 699 20.65 3.76 33.27
C VAL A 699 19.79 3.48 34.51
N ILE A 700 19.67 2.19 34.87
CA ILE A 700 18.83 1.76 36.00
C ILE A 700 19.29 0.42 36.56
N LYS A 701 19.04 0.20 37.84
CA LYS A 701 19.22 -1.10 38.46
C LYS A 701 18.02 -2.00 38.11
N VAL A 702 18.26 -3.25 37.73
CA VAL A 702 17.18 -4.15 37.27
C VAL A 702 16.15 -4.44 38.37
N THR A 703 16.53 -4.35 39.65
CA THR A 703 15.60 -4.49 40.79
C THR A 703 14.56 -3.37 40.85
N ASP A 704 14.86 -2.22 40.26
CA ASP A 704 13.99 -1.04 40.26
C ASP A 704 13.10 -0.97 39.03
N VAL A 705 13.23 -1.97 38.13
CA VAL A 705 12.38 -2.14 36.95
C VAL A 705 11.31 -3.20 37.25
N PRO A 706 10.05 -2.82 37.49
CA PRO A 706 9.01 -3.75 37.99
C PRO A 706 8.78 -4.98 37.13
N ILE A 707 8.87 -4.87 35.79
CA ILE A 707 8.66 -6.00 34.86
C ILE A 707 9.74 -7.09 35.02
N THR A 708 10.87 -6.80 35.65
CA THR A 708 11.93 -7.79 35.87
C THR A 708 11.66 -8.66 37.11
N TYR A 709 10.64 -8.32 37.92
CA TYR A 709 10.33 -9.03 39.17
C TYR A 709 11.55 -9.13 40.09
N GLY A 710 12.20 -7.99 40.34
CA GLY A 710 13.41 -7.93 41.16
C GLY A 710 14.62 -8.61 40.53
N GLY A 711 14.66 -8.74 39.19
CA GLY A 711 15.72 -9.41 38.44
C GLY A 711 15.49 -10.93 38.23
N LYS A 712 14.39 -11.50 38.75
CA LYS A 712 14.04 -12.92 38.56
C LYS A 712 13.64 -13.25 37.11
N ALA A 713 12.96 -12.32 36.41
CA ALA A 713 12.55 -12.44 35.01
C ALA A 713 13.66 -12.01 34.05
N VAL A 714 14.66 -12.89 33.86
CA VAL A 714 15.86 -12.62 33.02
C VAL A 714 15.51 -12.26 31.58
N HIS A 715 14.48 -12.89 31.00
CA HIS A 715 14.00 -12.57 29.67
C HIS A 715 13.44 -11.16 29.54
N ASN A 716 12.87 -10.61 30.61
CA ASN A 716 12.41 -9.22 30.60
C ASN A 716 13.56 -8.23 30.76
N ILE A 717 14.66 -8.61 31.40
CA ILE A 717 15.90 -7.80 31.34
C ILE A 717 16.38 -7.75 29.90
N MET A 718 16.44 -8.91 29.22
CA MET A 718 16.83 -9.00 27.80
C MET A 718 15.92 -8.15 26.89
N ASN A 719 14.61 -8.17 27.10
CA ASN A 719 13.63 -7.37 26.35
C ASN A 719 13.78 -5.85 26.60
N THR A 720 14.25 -5.47 27.80
CA THR A 720 14.43 -4.06 28.18
C THR A 720 15.68 -3.44 27.52
N LEU A 721 16.75 -4.22 27.32
CA LEU A 721 18.01 -3.74 26.74
C LEU A 721 17.79 -3.05 25.37
N PRO A 722 17.16 -3.70 24.36
CA PRO A 722 16.95 -3.05 23.06
C PRO A 722 15.95 -1.89 23.11
N ALA A 723 14.97 -1.90 24.01
CA ALA A 723 14.05 -0.77 24.20
C ALA A 723 14.78 0.47 24.71
N VAL A 724 15.68 0.31 25.69
CA VAL A 724 16.56 1.36 26.20
C VAL A 724 17.47 1.91 25.09
N LEU A 725 18.09 1.01 24.31
CA LEU A 725 18.98 1.47 23.24
C LEU A 725 18.23 2.21 22.15
N ALA A 726 17.07 1.71 21.73
CA ALA A 726 16.27 2.33 20.70
C ALA A 726 15.81 3.74 21.06
N THR A 727 15.31 3.92 22.28
CA THR A 727 14.84 5.21 22.77
C THR A 727 15.99 6.17 23.02
N TYR A 728 17.14 5.70 23.50
CA TYR A 728 18.36 6.50 23.63
C TYR A 728 18.93 6.97 22.28
N LEU A 729 18.89 6.12 21.25
CA LEU A 729 19.34 6.47 19.90
C LEU A 729 18.42 7.50 19.23
N TYR A 730 17.18 7.56 19.62
CA TYR A 730 16.27 8.64 19.28
C TYR A 730 16.57 9.84 20.21
N ARG A 731 17.51 10.67 19.77
CA ARG A 731 18.24 11.68 20.58
C ARG A 731 17.39 12.69 21.35
N GLU A 732 16.09 12.78 21.05
CA GLU A 732 15.16 13.66 21.76
C GLU A 732 14.69 13.09 23.10
N ILE A 733 14.89 11.76 23.37
CA ILE A 733 14.57 11.11 24.64
C ILE A 733 15.83 11.04 25.51
N LYS A 734 15.77 11.63 26.68
CA LYS A 734 16.91 11.69 27.63
C LYS A 734 17.00 10.43 28.48
N VAL A 735 18.18 10.15 29.03
CA VAL A 735 18.41 9.00 29.92
C VAL A 735 17.53 9.02 31.16
N ASP A 736 17.29 10.21 31.72
CA ASP A 736 16.42 10.37 32.89
C ASP A 736 14.96 10.02 32.57
N ASP A 737 14.45 10.42 31.38
CA ASP A 737 13.11 10.03 30.92
C ASP A 737 13.00 8.52 30.75
N ILE A 738 14.05 7.86 30.20
CA ILE A 738 14.10 6.40 30.07
C ILE A 738 14.06 5.73 31.44
N LYS A 739 14.83 6.22 32.39
CA LYS A 739 14.87 5.68 33.75
C LYS A 739 13.52 5.78 34.43
N GLU A 740 12.91 6.97 34.46
CA GLU A 740 11.60 7.21 35.07
C GLU A 740 10.50 6.32 34.42
N ALA A 741 10.53 6.20 33.10
CA ALA A 741 9.62 5.34 32.39
C ALA A 741 9.77 3.86 32.78
N LEU A 742 10.99 3.36 32.95
CA LEU A 742 11.24 1.99 33.36
C LEU A 742 10.81 1.71 34.81
N GLU A 743 10.95 2.67 35.73
CA GLU A 743 10.49 2.59 37.12
C GLU A 743 8.97 2.53 37.21
N THR A 744 8.28 3.18 36.28
CA THR A 744 6.81 3.24 36.23
C THR A 744 6.15 2.17 35.38
N PHE A 745 6.92 1.30 34.69
CA PHE A 745 6.38 0.22 33.87
C PHE A 745 6.01 -1.00 34.73
N VAL A 746 4.84 -0.95 35.36
CA VAL A 746 4.34 -1.99 36.24
C VAL A 746 3.55 -3.05 35.44
N PRO A 747 3.94 -4.34 35.50
CA PRO A 747 3.18 -5.40 34.84
C PRO A 747 1.74 -5.47 35.32
N SER A 748 0.81 -5.52 34.40
CA SER A 748 -0.61 -5.62 34.69
C SER A 748 -1.38 -6.18 33.50
N PRO A 749 -2.62 -6.67 33.66
CA PRO A 749 -3.46 -7.11 32.56
C PRO A 749 -3.68 -6.05 31.44
N THR A 750 -3.51 -4.78 31.75
CA THR A 750 -3.63 -3.69 30.79
C THR A 750 -2.30 -3.27 30.19
N GLN A 751 -1.23 -3.26 31.00
CA GLN A 751 0.11 -2.82 30.56
C GLN A 751 0.87 -3.92 29.81
N THR A 752 0.75 -5.18 30.23
CA THR A 752 1.44 -6.35 29.66
C THR A 752 0.51 -7.55 29.54
N PRO A 753 -0.60 -7.49 28.79
CA PRO A 753 -1.57 -8.59 28.72
C PRO A 753 -0.89 -9.93 28.38
N GLY A 754 -1.11 -10.96 29.20
CA GLY A 754 -0.57 -12.29 29.00
C GLY A 754 0.96 -12.37 29.05
N ARG A 755 1.61 -11.48 29.77
CA ARG A 755 3.08 -11.52 29.98
C ARG A 755 3.37 -11.38 31.46
N LEU A 756 3.49 -12.54 32.16
CA LEU A 756 3.72 -12.65 33.58
C LEU A 756 2.71 -11.84 34.41
N ASN A 757 1.41 -11.99 34.19
CA ASN A 757 0.40 -11.29 34.98
C ASN A 757 0.04 -12.09 36.22
N PHE A 758 0.35 -11.57 37.40
CA PHE A 758 0.02 -12.18 38.69
C PHE A 758 -1.33 -11.72 39.22
N PHE A 759 -2.11 -12.70 39.73
CA PHE A 759 -3.35 -12.49 40.48
C PHE A 759 -3.17 -13.15 41.85
N LYS A 760 -3.25 -12.35 42.90
CA LYS A 760 -3.12 -12.83 44.28
C LYS A 760 -4.49 -13.14 44.87
N PHE A 761 -4.74 -14.42 45.13
CA PHE A 761 -5.93 -14.91 45.82
C PHE A 761 -5.65 -15.08 47.31
N LYS A 762 -6.71 -15.35 48.14
CA LYS A 762 -6.55 -15.45 49.59
C LYS A 762 -5.54 -16.51 50.03
N HIS A 763 -5.44 -17.64 49.32
CA HIS A 763 -4.64 -18.76 49.70
C HIS A 763 -3.60 -19.24 48.69
N PHE A 764 -3.60 -18.69 47.46
CA PHE A 764 -2.71 -19.07 46.37
C PHE A 764 -2.45 -17.90 45.39
N GLU A 765 -1.57 -18.08 44.49
CA GLU A 765 -1.32 -17.10 43.40
C GLU A 765 -1.55 -17.74 42.02
N MET A 766 -2.06 -16.95 41.09
CA MET A 766 -2.23 -17.35 39.69
C MET A 766 -1.41 -16.45 38.77
N LEU A 767 -0.61 -17.08 37.89
CA LEU A 767 0.22 -16.41 36.90
C LEU A 767 -0.32 -16.72 35.52
N VAL A 768 -0.55 -15.68 34.69
CA VAL A 768 -0.96 -15.82 33.29
C VAL A 768 0.20 -15.42 32.39
N ASP A 769 0.55 -16.33 31.47
CA ASP A 769 1.58 -16.08 30.44
C ASP A 769 1.19 -16.69 29.10
N PHE A 770 1.70 -16.13 28.00
CA PHE A 770 1.48 -16.58 26.62
C PHE A 770 2.67 -17.39 26.06
N ALA A 771 3.37 -18.13 26.89
CA ALA A 771 4.41 -19.04 26.43
C ALA A 771 3.79 -20.17 25.59
N HIS A 772 4.10 -20.22 24.28
CA HIS A 772 3.48 -21.16 23.32
C HIS A 772 4.49 -21.89 22.43
N ASN A 773 5.80 -21.71 22.69
CA ASN A 773 6.88 -22.41 22.01
C ASN A 773 7.94 -22.87 23.01
N GLN A 774 8.82 -23.77 22.56
CA GLN A 774 9.87 -24.37 23.40
C GLN A 774 10.73 -23.32 24.11
N ALA A 775 11.22 -22.31 23.39
CA ALA A 775 12.07 -21.27 23.97
C ALA A 775 11.32 -20.40 25.00
N GLY A 776 10.07 -20.04 24.72
CA GLY A 776 9.21 -19.30 25.67
C GLY A 776 8.91 -20.10 26.92
N MET A 777 8.60 -21.39 26.77
CA MET A 777 8.36 -22.29 27.88
C MET A 777 9.61 -22.48 28.75
N GLN A 778 10.82 -22.57 28.16
CA GLN A 778 12.05 -22.64 28.90
C GLN A 778 12.30 -21.39 29.75
N LEU A 779 12.08 -20.20 29.18
CA LEU A 779 12.22 -18.93 29.90
C LEU A 779 11.20 -18.80 31.06
N LEU A 780 9.97 -19.29 30.84
CA LEU A 780 8.95 -19.37 31.90
C LEU A 780 9.35 -20.36 32.99
N SER A 781 9.85 -21.52 32.63
CA SER A 781 10.36 -22.55 33.55
C SER A 781 11.49 -21.99 34.43
N ASP A 782 12.47 -21.31 33.81
CA ASP A 782 13.60 -20.69 34.54
C ASP A 782 13.11 -19.59 35.51
N PHE A 783 12.06 -18.84 35.14
CA PHE A 783 11.43 -17.87 36.02
C PHE A 783 10.71 -18.53 37.16
N LEU A 784 9.87 -19.56 36.89
CA LEU A 784 9.13 -20.32 37.92
C LEU A 784 10.05 -21.00 38.91
N GLY A 785 11.26 -21.45 38.46
CA GLY A 785 12.28 -22.02 39.35
C GLY A 785 12.79 -21.04 40.41
N LYS A 786 12.65 -19.72 40.18
CA LYS A 786 13.06 -18.66 41.12
C LYS A 786 11.89 -18.09 41.93
N MET A 787 10.69 -18.60 41.68
CA MET A 787 9.47 -18.15 42.39
C MET A 787 9.13 -19.11 43.49
N ASP A 788 8.65 -18.56 44.61
CA ASP A 788 8.10 -19.30 45.72
C ASP A 788 6.68 -19.82 45.34
N GLY A 789 6.20 -20.80 46.11
CA GLY A 789 4.90 -21.44 45.92
C GLY A 789 5.02 -22.95 45.67
N SER A 790 4.21 -23.71 46.38
CA SER A 790 4.13 -25.16 46.27
C SER A 790 2.76 -25.67 46.71
N PRO A 791 2.10 -26.56 45.95
CA PRO A 791 2.57 -27.09 44.66
C PRO A 791 2.51 -26.07 43.50
N LYS A 792 3.30 -26.29 42.48
CA LYS A 792 3.22 -25.56 41.18
C LYS A 792 2.31 -26.34 40.25
N VAL A 793 1.20 -25.71 39.81
CA VAL A 793 0.22 -26.31 38.89
C VAL A 793 0.31 -25.61 37.56
N GLY A 794 0.48 -26.37 36.46
CA GLY A 794 0.56 -25.84 35.10
C GLY A 794 -0.67 -26.15 34.27
N ILE A 795 -1.35 -25.12 33.72
CA ILE A 795 -2.38 -25.28 32.69
C ILE A 795 -1.68 -25.05 31.36
N ILE A 796 -1.49 -26.11 30.57
CA ILE A 796 -0.72 -26.07 29.32
C ILE A 796 -1.57 -26.47 28.12
N GLY A 797 -1.17 -26.06 26.93
CA GLY A 797 -1.75 -26.47 25.65
C GLY A 797 -0.69 -26.58 24.56
N GLY A 798 -1.03 -27.23 23.47
CA GLY A 798 -0.16 -27.38 22.31
C GLY A 798 -0.80 -26.76 21.06
N THR A 799 0.01 -26.09 20.23
CA THR A 799 -0.45 -25.48 19.00
C THR A 799 -0.29 -26.47 17.84
N GLY A 800 -1.38 -26.81 17.14
CA GLY A 800 -1.41 -27.93 16.19
C GLY A 800 -0.61 -27.72 14.89
N ASP A 801 -0.20 -26.50 14.53
CA ASP A 801 0.65 -26.22 13.37
C ASP A 801 2.17 -26.35 13.68
N ARG A 802 2.52 -26.90 14.86
CA ARG A 802 3.91 -27.17 15.24
C ARG A 802 4.31 -28.60 14.87
N ARG A 803 5.63 -28.84 14.75
CA ARG A 803 6.18 -30.19 14.56
C ARG A 803 5.91 -31.04 15.81
N ASP A 804 5.89 -32.35 15.64
CA ASP A 804 5.67 -33.30 16.75
C ASP A 804 6.69 -33.13 17.88
N GLU A 805 7.97 -32.95 17.51
CA GLU A 805 9.06 -32.73 18.45
C GLU A 805 8.86 -31.46 19.27
N ASP A 806 8.40 -30.36 18.64
CA ASP A 806 8.19 -29.10 19.32
C ASP A 806 7.08 -29.21 20.39
N ILE A 807 6.00 -29.99 20.12
CA ILE A 807 4.91 -30.23 21.07
C ILE A 807 5.39 -31.16 22.20
N LYS A 808 6.16 -32.20 21.88
CA LYS A 808 6.75 -33.12 22.88
C LYS A 808 7.72 -32.40 23.81
N ASP A 809 8.56 -31.52 23.25
CA ASP A 809 9.53 -30.74 24.04
C ASP A 809 8.81 -29.78 25.01
N LEU A 810 7.68 -29.19 24.62
CA LEU A 810 6.87 -28.37 25.51
C LEU A 810 6.36 -29.21 26.69
N GLY A 811 5.83 -30.40 26.43
CA GLY A 811 5.43 -31.34 27.48
C GLY A 811 6.60 -31.74 28.40
N SER A 812 7.77 -31.97 27.82
CA SER A 812 8.99 -32.33 28.57
C SER A 812 9.46 -31.22 29.52
N ILE A 813 9.43 -29.97 29.06
CA ILE A 813 9.78 -28.80 29.89
C ILE A 813 8.75 -28.61 30.98
N ALA A 814 7.42 -28.77 30.68
CA ALA A 814 6.36 -28.68 31.66
C ALA A 814 6.54 -29.71 32.82
N ALA A 815 6.94 -30.95 32.50
CA ALA A 815 7.21 -31.96 33.50
C ALA A 815 8.38 -31.59 34.45
N GLY A 816 9.32 -30.77 33.98
CA GLY A 816 10.45 -30.28 34.78
C GLY A 816 10.07 -29.17 35.78
N CYS A 817 8.98 -28.42 35.52
CA CYS A 817 8.64 -27.23 36.32
C CYS A 817 7.34 -27.34 37.13
N PHE A 818 6.44 -28.29 36.83
CA PHE A 818 5.15 -28.40 37.52
C PHE A 818 5.05 -29.67 38.37
N ASP A 819 4.30 -29.59 39.47
CA ASP A 819 3.95 -30.68 40.31
C ASP A 819 2.65 -31.37 39.88
N GLU A 820 1.79 -30.61 39.16
CA GLU A 820 0.54 -31.05 38.57
C GLU A 820 0.32 -30.36 37.25
N ILE A 821 -0.19 -31.07 36.25
CA ILE A 821 -0.38 -30.53 34.89
C ILE A 821 -1.85 -30.73 34.49
N ILE A 822 -2.46 -29.67 34.00
CA ILE A 822 -3.78 -29.68 33.35
C ILE A 822 -3.55 -29.36 31.88
N ILE A 823 -3.96 -30.26 30.98
CA ILE A 823 -3.86 -30.06 29.54
C ILE A 823 -5.20 -29.52 29.02
N ARG A 824 -5.12 -28.35 28.39
CA ARG A 824 -6.25 -27.72 27.71
C ARG A 824 -6.04 -27.72 26.18
N GLN A 825 -7.07 -27.39 25.41
CA GLN A 825 -7.02 -27.30 23.95
C GLN A 825 -7.03 -25.84 23.49
N ASP A 826 -6.33 -25.56 22.39
CA ASP A 826 -6.45 -24.30 21.66
C ASP A 826 -7.82 -24.25 20.94
N LYS A 827 -8.43 -23.06 20.82
CA LYS A 827 -9.67 -22.85 20.05
C LYS A 827 -9.54 -23.29 18.60
N SER A 828 -8.35 -23.16 18.03
CA SER A 828 -8.03 -23.57 16.67
C SER A 828 -6.94 -24.65 16.69
N LEU A 829 -7.33 -25.84 16.27
CA LEU A 829 -6.42 -27.01 16.23
C LEU A 829 -5.50 -27.03 14.99
N ARG A 830 -5.65 -26.08 14.08
CA ARG A 830 -4.74 -25.82 12.93
C ARG A 830 -4.34 -27.07 12.13
N GLY A 831 -5.29 -27.96 11.88
CA GLY A 831 -5.14 -29.14 11.02
C GLY A 831 -4.79 -30.45 11.75
N ARG A 832 -4.68 -30.46 13.08
CA ARG A 832 -4.58 -31.68 13.89
C ARG A 832 -5.85 -31.96 14.67
N THR A 833 -5.97 -33.18 15.21
CA THR A 833 -7.04 -33.46 16.18
C THR A 833 -6.60 -33.10 17.61
N ALA A 834 -7.59 -32.92 18.48
CA ALA A 834 -7.37 -32.65 19.89
C ALA A 834 -6.59 -33.78 20.57
N GLU A 835 -6.94 -35.00 20.24
CA GLU A 835 -6.35 -36.24 20.77
C GLU A 835 -4.86 -36.34 20.38
N GLU A 836 -4.49 -36.01 19.15
CA GLU A 836 -3.10 -36.05 18.69
C GLU A 836 -2.24 -35.06 19.48
N ILE A 837 -2.72 -33.84 19.69
CA ILE A 837 -1.98 -32.84 20.46
C ILE A 837 -1.78 -33.27 21.91
N VAL A 838 -2.84 -33.79 22.55
CA VAL A 838 -2.78 -34.33 23.92
C VAL A 838 -1.80 -35.46 24.01
N GLN A 839 -1.83 -36.41 23.06
CA GLN A 839 -0.92 -37.56 23.06
C GLN A 839 0.55 -37.12 22.93
N LEU A 840 0.85 -36.13 22.09
CA LEU A 840 2.21 -35.62 21.93
C LEU A 840 2.70 -34.93 23.22
N LEU A 841 1.86 -34.11 23.87
CA LEU A 841 2.17 -33.48 25.14
C LEU A 841 2.43 -34.52 26.23
N VAL A 842 1.55 -35.54 26.35
CA VAL A 842 1.72 -36.64 27.34
C VAL A 842 2.97 -37.43 27.07
N GLN A 843 3.30 -37.77 25.81
CA GLN A 843 4.56 -38.42 25.45
C GLN A 843 5.77 -37.62 25.92
N GLY A 844 5.73 -36.28 25.74
CA GLY A 844 6.78 -35.40 26.24
C GLY A 844 6.89 -35.41 27.76
N ILE A 845 5.78 -35.33 28.47
CA ILE A 845 5.69 -35.37 29.94
C ILE A 845 6.25 -36.72 30.43
N ASP A 846 5.82 -37.84 29.86
CA ASP A 846 6.22 -39.17 30.28
C ASP A 846 7.71 -39.43 30.07
N LYS A 847 8.28 -38.87 29.02
CA LYS A 847 9.72 -38.99 28.71
C LYS A 847 10.59 -38.25 29.73
N ALA A 848 10.14 -37.12 30.25
CA ALA A 848 10.95 -36.21 31.06
C ALA A 848 10.63 -36.27 32.56
N LYS A 849 9.49 -36.85 32.98
CA LYS A 849 9.10 -36.91 34.40
C LYS A 849 10.07 -37.70 35.23
N THR A 850 10.53 -37.08 36.32
CA THR A 850 11.38 -37.73 37.34
C THR A 850 10.60 -38.19 38.57
N LYS A 851 9.33 -37.77 38.66
CA LYS A 851 8.36 -38.07 39.71
C LYS A 851 7.01 -38.38 39.10
N ASN A 852 6.08 -38.95 39.87
CA ASN A 852 4.71 -39.13 39.43
C ASN A 852 4.01 -37.75 39.40
N ILE A 853 3.70 -37.21 38.19
CA ILE A 853 3.04 -35.96 37.96
C ILE A 853 1.59 -36.26 37.56
N PRO A 854 0.58 -35.87 38.34
CA PRO A 854 -0.82 -35.98 37.94
C PRO A 854 -1.06 -35.12 36.67
N VAL A 855 -1.68 -35.76 35.67
CA VAL A 855 -2.10 -35.09 34.44
C VAL A 855 -3.60 -35.18 34.28
N THR A 856 -4.26 -34.04 34.20
CA THR A 856 -5.70 -33.94 33.99
C THR A 856 -5.96 -33.29 32.63
N ILE A 857 -6.94 -33.80 31.87
CA ILE A 857 -7.29 -33.25 30.55
C ILE A 857 -8.64 -32.52 30.68
N ILE A 858 -8.63 -31.21 30.41
CA ILE A 858 -9.84 -30.36 30.42
C ILE A 858 -9.78 -29.48 29.19
N ASN A 859 -10.58 -29.79 28.18
CA ASN A 859 -10.46 -29.21 26.85
C ASN A 859 -10.70 -27.70 26.80
N ILE A 860 -11.59 -27.19 27.63
CA ILE A 860 -11.97 -25.75 27.63
C ILE A 860 -11.09 -24.97 28.61
N GLU A 861 -10.41 -23.93 28.11
CA GLU A 861 -9.44 -23.15 28.91
C GLU A 861 -10.06 -22.55 30.19
N THR A 862 -11.25 -21.97 30.09
CA THR A 862 -11.95 -21.40 31.28
C THR A 862 -12.35 -22.46 32.29
N GLU A 863 -12.71 -23.66 31.85
CA GLU A 863 -13.02 -24.79 32.75
C GLU A 863 -11.75 -25.32 33.43
N ALA A 864 -10.63 -25.38 32.67
CA ALA A 864 -9.33 -25.75 33.23
C ALA A 864 -8.88 -24.74 34.32
N ILE A 865 -9.05 -23.46 34.06
CA ILE A 865 -8.78 -22.38 35.02
C ILE A 865 -9.67 -22.52 36.26
N LEU A 866 -10.97 -22.73 36.07
CA LEU A 866 -11.94 -22.89 37.18
C LEU A 866 -11.63 -24.15 37.99
N HIS A 867 -11.26 -25.27 37.36
CA HIS A 867 -10.85 -26.49 38.04
C HIS A 867 -9.62 -26.25 38.92
N ALA A 868 -8.56 -25.63 38.35
CA ALA A 868 -7.35 -25.29 39.10
C ALA A 868 -7.64 -24.33 40.26
N TYR A 869 -8.53 -23.34 40.06
CA TYR A 869 -8.98 -22.43 41.10
C TYR A 869 -9.65 -23.18 42.28
N ASN A 870 -10.59 -24.09 41.95
CA ASN A 870 -11.36 -24.83 42.98
C ASN A 870 -10.52 -25.89 43.70
N THR A 871 -9.48 -26.42 43.08
CA THR A 871 -8.60 -27.47 43.65
C THR A 871 -7.31 -26.92 44.25
N ALA A 872 -7.12 -25.60 44.19
CA ALA A 872 -5.91 -24.90 44.64
C ALA A 872 -5.62 -25.17 46.12
N LYS A 873 -4.42 -25.63 46.45
CA LYS A 873 -3.96 -25.80 47.83
C LYS A 873 -3.39 -24.48 48.36
N PRO A 874 -3.45 -24.22 49.68
CA PRO A 874 -2.79 -23.07 50.25
C PRO A 874 -1.30 -23.01 49.89
N GLY A 875 -0.83 -21.86 49.42
CA GLY A 875 0.53 -21.62 49.00
C GLY A 875 0.87 -22.07 47.57
N SER A 876 -0.09 -22.61 46.79
CA SER A 876 0.17 -23.03 45.41
C SER A 876 0.39 -21.84 44.46
N LEU A 877 1.18 -22.10 43.43
CA LEU A 877 1.35 -21.23 42.26
C LEU A 877 0.74 -21.89 41.05
N ILE A 878 -0.38 -21.39 40.56
CA ILE A 878 -1.05 -21.85 39.34
C ILE A 878 -0.55 -21.02 38.16
N THR A 879 -0.02 -21.67 37.11
CA THR A 879 0.46 -21.00 35.90
C THR A 879 -0.45 -21.35 34.74
N VAL A 880 -1.06 -20.34 34.12
CA VAL A 880 -1.96 -20.47 32.98
C VAL A 880 -1.20 -20.06 31.72
N MET A 881 -0.89 -21.05 30.87
CA MET A 881 -0.43 -20.78 29.50
C MET A 881 -1.67 -20.62 28.62
N CYS A 882 -2.07 -19.35 28.38
CA CYS A 882 -3.33 -19.04 27.71
C CYS A 882 -3.25 -19.12 26.18
N ASP A 883 -4.38 -19.49 25.53
CA ASP A 883 -4.61 -19.35 24.10
C ASP A 883 -5.20 -17.97 23.78
N ASP A 884 -6.29 -17.61 24.48
CA ASP A 884 -6.92 -16.29 24.35
C ASP A 884 -6.59 -15.41 25.57
N VAL A 885 -5.51 -14.64 25.43
CA VAL A 885 -4.96 -13.78 26.48
C VAL A 885 -6.02 -12.93 27.18
N LEU A 886 -6.82 -12.20 26.38
CA LEU A 886 -7.76 -11.23 26.95
C LEU A 886 -8.95 -11.90 27.62
N ALA A 887 -9.45 -13.00 27.04
CA ALA A 887 -10.55 -13.76 27.63
C ALA A 887 -10.13 -14.42 28.96
N SER A 888 -8.93 -15.00 29.03
CA SER A 888 -8.39 -15.62 30.25
C SER A 888 -8.15 -14.59 31.35
N LEU A 889 -7.58 -13.43 31.01
CA LEU A 889 -7.38 -12.33 31.97
C LEU A 889 -8.69 -11.80 32.53
N GLU A 890 -9.71 -11.63 31.68
CA GLU A 890 -11.06 -11.18 32.10
C GLU A 890 -11.73 -12.23 33.00
N PHE A 891 -11.64 -13.51 32.64
CA PHE A 891 -12.19 -14.60 33.42
C PHE A 891 -11.56 -14.68 34.84
N ILE A 892 -10.21 -14.65 34.92
CA ILE A 892 -9.46 -14.70 36.18
C ILE A 892 -9.76 -13.45 37.04
N LYS A 893 -9.85 -12.27 36.41
CA LYS A 893 -10.27 -11.04 37.09
C LYS A 893 -11.66 -11.18 37.70
N GLY A 894 -12.59 -11.78 36.96
CA GLY A 894 -13.95 -12.08 37.48
C GLY A 894 -13.93 -13.02 38.71
N LEU A 895 -13.09 -14.08 38.69
CA LEU A 895 -12.90 -14.95 39.85
C LEU A 895 -12.32 -14.19 41.06
N LYS A 896 -11.34 -13.30 40.80
CA LYS A 896 -10.75 -12.48 41.86
C LYS A 896 -11.78 -11.50 42.47
N GLU A 897 -12.55 -10.82 41.64
CA GLU A 897 -13.60 -9.90 42.09
C GLU A 897 -14.71 -10.63 42.88
N ALA A 898 -15.03 -11.88 42.54
CA ALA A 898 -15.97 -12.71 43.27
C ALA A 898 -15.41 -13.11 44.66
N GLU A 899 -14.11 -13.50 44.72
CA GLU A 899 -13.43 -13.81 45.97
C GLU A 899 -13.37 -12.59 46.93
N ASP A 900 -13.08 -11.38 46.36
CA ASP A 900 -12.95 -10.14 47.15
C ASP A 900 -14.29 -9.64 47.72
N LYS A 901 -15.42 -10.10 47.17
CA LYS A 901 -16.78 -9.83 47.66
C LYS A 901 -17.23 -10.77 48.78
N LEU A 902 -16.59 -11.93 48.92
CA LEU A 902 -16.77 -12.91 49.99
C LEU A 902 -15.83 -12.62 51.17
#